data_58b804997a6de91d76108073a7b31ed1
#
_entry.id   58b804997a6de91d76108073a7b31ed1
#
_cell.length_a   1.000
_cell.length_b   1.000
_cell.length_c   1.000
_cell.angle_alpha   90.00
_cell.angle_beta   90.00
_cell.angle_gamma   90.00
#
_symmetry.space_group_name_H-M   'P 1'
#
loop_
_entity.id
_entity.type
_entity.pdbx_description
1 polymer ?
#
loop_
_entity_poly.entity_id
_entity_poly.type
_entity_poly.pdbx_seq_one_letter_code
_entity_poly.pdbx_strand_id
1 'polypeptide(L)'
;MDLDPVPSSSPGFGTPAHPFRKIRLNPAPTRTSILPILLPPSTLRPVAFRTFTRKHNLTISSSALQTLATFVGRNCGSGWREEGLAERVLDEVAKSWRKAGGGVIVDEGKGASLKAILQILEGNMSGGRMVAGKNTSAHEATSSRSPNLDSRGFISETVLAANTLEGGKSEEADLALHPRQWLRIIEAFDIPRLTYHGDMKYFEIAKSKPSLFPSPSHKTAFFRDRYNIVHQRLLRNESFQTSSGLSSQSVSQQTSSTGYKLTPVANLLGRSGTSHLILGLLSVSPTGELSLSDQTGSIVLDLSHGRVVPEDGSWLAPGMFALVDGVYEEEAHVKGSSLGGNSGVGGAIGGKFIGISICGPPCERRDITLGTSNRQRNTEISSSGGLGWVDFLGVGSERAQGPRMRQIQSQYLENVHDNVEDGRRLKMAIMSEVNLDDMGTLDALKKVFRYYSSLDVVELPVAFVLIGNFVQKAIINSSGQAGSIEYKEYFDALSLTLSEFPLLLQHSSFIFVPGDNDPWSSAFSAGAASTVPRHAIPELFTTRVRRAFAAANSHVDRSKTSEPPGEAIWTSNPARLTLFGPLHDIAIFRDDISSRLRRSAIKVGPGDMTHTNGNSGSEFKDQPAPQAQNTSTDANTMPSTTSIARKLVKTILDQGNLSPFPLSLRPVLWDYASSLQLYPLPTALILADPESVPFCMTYEGCHVMNPGRVVSGNGLTCVQWIEYDALKNRGRVREERY
;
A
#
# COMPACT_ATOMS: atom_id res chain seq x y z
N MET A 1 -15.55 -34.52 71.95
CA MET A 1 -16.65 -33.93 71.16
C MET A 1 -16.07 -32.71 70.44
N ASP A 2 -15.59 -32.98 69.30
CA ASP A 2 -14.98 -31.99 68.43
C ASP A 2 -16.08 -31.18 67.75
N LEU A 3 -15.99 -29.88 67.80
CA LEU A 3 -16.82 -28.95 67.05
C LEU A 3 -15.93 -28.22 66.03
N ASP A 4 -16.14 -28.58 64.77
CA ASP A 4 -15.52 -27.94 63.61
C ASP A 4 -15.87 -26.45 63.55
N PRO A 5 -14.93 -25.56 63.18
CA PRO A 5 -15.21 -24.15 62.98
C PRO A 5 -15.86 -23.93 61.61
N VAL A 6 -17.01 -23.31 61.64
CA VAL A 6 -17.75 -22.84 60.47
C VAL A 6 -16.92 -21.76 59.74
N PRO A 7 -16.70 -21.86 58.41
CA PRO A 7 -15.99 -20.82 57.71
C PRO A 7 -16.90 -19.59 57.50
N SER A 8 -16.43 -18.45 58.01
CA SER A 8 -17.02 -17.13 57.79
C SER A 8 -16.92 -16.74 56.30
N SER A 9 -18.05 -16.68 55.60
CA SER A 9 -18.18 -16.16 54.26
C SER A 9 -18.53 -14.67 54.30
N SER A 10 -17.53 -13.81 54.36
CA SER A 10 -17.69 -12.43 53.95
C SER A 10 -16.99 -12.23 52.63
N PRO A 11 -17.69 -11.77 51.55
CA PRO A 11 -17.05 -11.46 50.29
C PRO A 11 -16.25 -10.18 50.45
N GLY A 12 -14.93 -10.34 50.62
CA GLY A 12 -14.01 -9.23 50.47
C GLY A 12 -14.05 -8.79 49.00
N PHE A 13 -14.32 -7.52 48.76
CA PHE A 13 -14.07 -6.88 47.47
C PHE A 13 -12.55 -6.80 47.26
N GLY A 14 -11.96 -7.93 46.90
CA GLY A 14 -10.62 -8.04 46.36
C GLY A 14 -10.75 -8.38 44.87
N THR A 15 -9.96 -7.73 44.05
CA THR A 15 -9.69 -8.13 42.65
C THR A 15 -9.71 -9.65 42.58
N PRO A 16 -10.46 -10.27 41.65
CA PRO A 16 -10.39 -11.71 41.45
C PRO A 16 -8.95 -12.04 41.05
N ALA A 17 -8.21 -12.63 41.96
CA ALA A 17 -7.00 -13.32 41.65
C ALA A 17 -7.43 -14.48 40.75
N HIS A 18 -7.45 -14.25 39.44
CA HIS A 18 -7.50 -15.35 38.49
C HIS A 18 -6.30 -16.21 38.86
N PRO A 19 -6.51 -17.50 39.21
CA PRO A 19 -5.40 -18.40 39.31
C PRO A 19 -4.69 -18.30 37.97
N PHE A 20 -3.42 -17.91 37.98
CA PHE A 20 -2.56 -18.06 36.82
C PHE A 20 -2.64 -19.53 36.43
N ARG A 21 -3.60 -19.88 35.57
CA ARG A 21 -3.44 -21.04 34.73
C ARG A 21 -2.11 -20.78 34.08
N LYS A 22 -1.11 -21.56 34.42
CA LYS A 22 0.08 -21.70 33.60
C LYS A 22 -0.49 -22.06 32.23
N ILE A 23 -0.67 -21.03 31.41
CA ILE A 23 -0.85 -21.21 29.98
C ILE A 23 0.42 -22.01 29.66
N ARG A 24 0.26 -23.29 29.40
CA ARG A 24 1.26 -24.01 28.66
C ARG A 24 1.35 -23.18 27.39
N LEU A 25 2.36 -22.35 27.33
CA LEU A 25 2.83 -21.81 26.07
C LEU A 25 3.10 -23.07 25.27
N ASN A 26 2.13 -23.45 24.44
CA ASN A 26 2.47 -24.30 23.33
C ASN A 26 3.63 -23.56 22.71
N PRO A 27 4.83 -24.18 22.63
CA PRO A 27 5.95 -23.53 21.99
C PRO A 27 5.38 -23.04 20.65
N ALA A 28 5.63 -21.78 20.33
CA ALA A 28 5.28 -21.23 19.02
C ALA A 28 5.68 -22.32 18.03
N PRO A 29 4.82 -22.71 17.07
CA PRO A 29 5.15 -23.80 16.17
C PRO A 29 6.50 -23.42 15.60
N THR A 30 7.55 -24.03 16.14
CA THR A 30 8.88 -24.02 15.58
C THR A 30 8.60 -24.38 14.15
N ARG A 31 8.97 -23.53 13.19
CA ARG A 31 8.99 -23.90 11.79
C ARG A 31 9.74 -25.20 11.79
N THR A 32 8.99 -26.29 11.69
CA THR A 32 9.58 -27.59 11.60
C THR A 32 10.40 -27.53 10.33
N SER A 33 11.70 -27.38 10.49
CA SER A 33 12.67 -27.61 9.43
C SER A 33 12.28 -28.99 8.94
N ILE A 34 11.65 -29.04 7.75
CA ILE A 34 11.22 -30.28 7.17
C ILE A 34 12.49 -31.05 6.89
N LEU A 35 12.74 -32.06 7.66
CA LEU A 35 13.85 -33.00 7.39
C LEU A 35 13.46 -33.82 6.17
N PRO A 36 14.13 -33.65 5.02
CA PRO A 36 13.87 -34.43 3.84
C PRO A 36 14.07 -35.91 4.18
N ILE A 37 13.08 -36.72 3.80
CA ILE A 37 13.19 -38.19 3.96
C ILE A 37 13.27 -38.84 2.59
N LEU A 38 13.97 -39.97 2.54
CA LEU A 38 13.94 -40.84 1.39
C LEU A 38 12.66 -41.70 1.47
N LEU A 39 11.62 -41.30 0.71
CA LEU A 39 10.35 -42.01 0.70
C LEU A 39 10.36 -43.13 -0.35
N PRO A 40 10.29 -44.43 0.02
CA PRO A 40 10.23 -45.50 -0.94
C PRO A 40 8.95 -45.42 -1.80
N PRO A 41 9.00 -45.64 -3.13
CA PRO A 41 7.83 -45.61 -4.01
C PRO A 41 6.73 -46.60 -3.58
N SER A 42 7.09 -47.73 -2.98
CA SER A 42 6.14 -48.71 -2.47
C SER A 42 5.23 -48.18 -1.36
N THR A 43 5.74 -47.28 -0.52
CA THR A 43 4.97 -46.65 0.57
C THR A 43 4.03 -45.53 0.10
N LEU A 44 4.38 -44.85 -1.00
CA LEU A 44 3.52 -43.84 -1.62
C LEU A 44 2.45 -44.45 -2.54
N ARG A 45 2.71 -45.66 -3.08
CA ARG A 45 1.84 -46.35 -4.05
C ARG A 45 0.36 -46.41 -3.66
N PRO A 46 -0.03 -46.78 -2.42
CA PRO A 46 -1.45 -46.84 -2.04
C PRO A 46 -2.16 -45.49 -2.10
N VAL A 47 -1.47 -44.41 -1.70
CA VAL A 47 -1.99 -43.04 -1.73
C VAL A 47 -2.08 -42.54 -3.17
N ALA A 48 -1.03 -42.77 -3.95
CA ALA A 48 -0.99 -42.43 -5.37
C ALA A 48 -2.09 -43.14 -6.17
N PHE A 49 -2.29 -44.46 -5.95
CA PHE A 49 -3.37 -45.18 -6.60
C PHE A 49 -4.75 -44.66 -6.24
N ARG A 50 -4.99 -44.29 -4.98
CA ARG A 50 -6.25 -43.69 -4.54
C ARG A 50 -6.52 -42.37 -5.21
N THR A 51 -5.51 -41.53 -5.30
CA THR A 51 -5.64 -40.19 -5.87
C THR A 51 -5.69 -40.25 -7.39
N PHE A 52 -4.72 -40.83 -8.06
CA PHE A 52 -4.66 -40.81 -9.52
C PHE A 52 -5.70 -41.73 -10.16
N THR A 53 -5.76 -42.99 -9.74
CA THR A 53 -6.61 -43.99 -10.43
C THR A 53 -8.07 -43.86 -10.00
N ARG A 54 -8.36 -43.82 -8.69
CA ARG A 54 -9.75 -43.79 -8.23
C ARG A 54 -10.43 -42.45 -8.36
N LYS A 55 -9.71 -41.35 -8.05
CA LYS A 55 -10.31 -40.03 -8.02
C LYS A 55 -10.23 -39.30 -9.39
N HIS A 56 -9.14 -39.46 -10.10
CA HIS A 56 -8.90 -38.72 -11.36
C HIS A 56 -8.91 -39.58 -12.61
N ASN A 57 -9.05 -40.93 -12.49
CA ASN A 57 -9.02 -41.90 -13.60
C ASN A 57 -7.76 -41.77 -14.48
N LEU A 58 -6.61 -41.58 -13.83
CA LEU A 58 -5.30 -41.49 -14.46
C LEU A 58 -4.46 -42.73 -14.12
N THR A 59 -3.66 -43.17 -15.09
CA THR A 59 -2.69 -44.26 -14.90
C THR A 59 -1.30 -43.65 -14.69
N ILE A 60 -0.53 -44.23 -13.77
CA ILE A 60 0.82 -43.76 -13.42
C ILE A 60 1.88 -44.80 -13.77
N SER A 61 2.99 -44.37 -14.37
CA SER A 61 4.15 -45.23 -14.64
C SER A 61 5.01 -45.40 -13.39
N SER A 62 5.86 -46.45 -13.39
CA SER A 62 6.78 -46.72 -12.26
C SER A 62 7.80 -45.60 -12.09
N SER A 63 8.31 -45.04 -13.19
CA SER A 63 9.26 -43.93 -13.17
C SER A 63 8.64 -42.68 -12.59
N ALA A 64 7.42 -42.31 -13.03
CA ALA A 64 6.68 -41.21 -12.46
C ALA A 64 6.36 -41.37 -10.97
N LEU A 65 6.03 -42.59 -10.53
CA LEU A 65 5.83 -42.86 -9.11
C LEU A 65 7.11 -42.64 -8.28
N GLN A 66 8.27 -43.00 -8.83
CA GLN A 66 9.57 -42.80 -8.19
C GLN A 66 9.89 -41.30 -8.05
N THR A 67 9.67 -40.51 -9.11
CA THR A 67 9.86 -39.06 -9.10
C THR A 67 8.93 -38.39 -8.09
N LEU A 68 7.65 -38.80 -8.03
CA LEU A 68 6.68 -38.31 -7.04
C LEU A 68 7.06 -38.71 -5.61
N ALA A 69 7.58 -39.89 -5.38
CA ALA A 69 8.02 -40.33 -4.05
C ALA A 69 9.21 -39.48 -3.57
N THR A 70 10.17 -39.22 -4.45
CA THR A 70 11.29 -38.32 -4.15
C THR A 70 10.83 -36.90 -3.84
N PHE A 71 9.90 -36.39 -4.63
CA PHE A 71 9.33 -35.03 -4.44
C PHE A 71 8.58 -34.91 -3.10
N VAL A 72 7.67 -35.84 -2.80
CA VAL A 72 6.91 -35.83 -1.54
C VAL A 72 7.83 -36.02 -0.34
N GLY A 73 8.81 -36.94 -0.42
CA GLY A 73 9.78 -37.12 0.65
C GLY A 73 10.64 -35.90 0.95
N ARG A 74 11.04 -35.17 -0.11
CA ARG A 74 11.84 -33.95 0.00
C ARG A 74 11.05 -32.77 0.57
N ASN A 75 9.81 -32.57 0.10
CA ASN A 75 9.04 -31.36 0.38
C ASN A 75 8.03 -31.52 1.52
N CYS A 76 7.58 -32.75 1.85
CA CYS A 76 6.66 -33.04 2.96
C CYS A 76 7.36 -33.67 4.17
N GLY A 77 8.56 -34.22 4.00
CA GLY A 77 9.34 -34.81 5.08
C GLY A 77 8.61 -35.93 5.81
N SER A 78 8.90 -36.14 7.11
CA SER A 78 8.29 -37.18 7.96
C SER A 78 6.78 -37.03 8.13
N GLY A 79 6.27 -35.79 8.03
CA GLY A 79 4.83 -35.49 8.16
C GLY A 79 3.98 -35.75 6.91
N TRP A 80 4.49 -36.41 5.88
CA TRP A 80 3.79 -36.59 4.60
C TRP A 80 2.43 -37.30 4.71
N ARG A 81 2.20 -38.11 5.77
CA ARG A 81 0.92 -38.74 6.07
C ARG A 81 -0.03 -37.90 6.90
N GLU A 82 0.52 -36.92 7.63
CA GLU A 82 -0.25 -36.05 8.51
C GLU A 82 -1.14 -35.10 7.70
N GLU A 83 -2.37 -34.88 8.15
CA GLU A 83 -3.35 -33.99 7.54
C GLU A 83 -3.63 -34.22 6.04
N GLY A 84 -3.29 -35.39 5.49
CA GLY A 84 -3.48 -35.68 4.06
C GLY A 84 -2.60 -34.85 3.12
N LEU A 85 -1.43 -34.42 3.57
CA LEU A 85 -0.52 -33.57 2.78
C LEU A 85 -0.12 -34.20 1.46
N ALA A 86 0.29 -35.49 1.48
CA ALA A 86 0.63 -36.17 0.25
C ALA A 86 -0.58 -36.31 -0.69
N GLU A 87 -1.78 -36.55 -0.16
CA GLU A 87 -3.00 -36.63 -0.98
C GLU A 87 -3.31 -35.30 -1.67
N ARG A 88 -3.13 -34.16 -0.99
CA ARG A 88 -3.33 -32.82 -1.57
C ARG A 88 -2.31 -32.51 -2.67
N VAL A 89 -1.03 -32.83 -2.42
CA VAL A 89 0.02 -32.65 -3.43
C VAL A 89 -0.26 -33.50 -4.66
N LEU A 90 -0.59 -34.76 -4.49
CA LEU A 90 -0.91 -35.69 -5.60
C LEU A 90 -2.20 -35.27 -6.33
N ASP A 91 -3.17 -34.71 -5.62
CA ASP A 91 -4.41 -34.18 -6.20
C ASP A 91 -4.13 -32.96 -7.12
N GLU A 92 -3.27 -32.05 -6.71
CA GLU A 92 -2.87 -30.91 -7.54
C GLU A 92 -2.02 -31.33 -8.75
N VAL A 93 -1.13 -32.32 -8.57
CA VAL A 93 -0.42 -32.93 -9.71
C VAL A 93 -1.41 -33.53 -10.71
N ALA A 94 -2.43 -34.28 -10.22
CA ALA A 94 -3.44 -34.91 -11.08
C ALA A 94 -4.28 -33.85 -11.83
N LYS A 95 -4.67 -32.76 -11.16
CA LYS A 95 -5.41 -31.65 -11.79
C LYS A 95 -4.57 -30.95 -12.87
N SER A 96 -3.31 -30.67 -12.56
CA SER A 96 -2.38 -30.03 -13.50
C SER A 96 -2.12 -30.93 -14.71
N TRP A 97 -1.96 -32.23 -14.50
CA TRP A 97 -1.77 -33.21 -15.57
C TRP A 97 -3.00 -33.32 -16.48
N ARG A 98 -4.20 -33.32 -15.91
CA ARG A 98 -5.46 -33.31 -16.70
C ARG A 98 -5.61 -32.03 -17.54
N LYS A 99 -5.22 -30.89 -17.00
CA LYS A 99 -5.19 -29.63 -17.78
C LYS A 99 -4.18 -29.67 -18.93
N ALA A 100 -3.10 -30.41 -18.77
CA ALA A 100 -2.05 -30.58 -19.78
C ALA A 100 -2.34 -31.65 -20.86
N GLY A 101 -3.54 -32.23 -20.87
CA GLY A 101 -3.96 -33.20 -21.91
C GLY A 101 -4.34 -34.58 -21.36
N GLY A 102 -4.11 -34.89 -20.10
CA GLY A 102 -4.48 -36.15 -19.47
C GLY A 102 -3.66 -37.37 -19.96
N GLY A 103 -4.18 -38.55 -19.76
CA GLY A 103 -3.53 -39.78 -20.17
C GLY A 103 -2.63 -40.40 -19.12
N VAL A 104 -1.67 -41.24 -19.54
CA VAL A 104 -0.73 -41.93 -18.64
C VAL A 104 0.32 -40.91 -18.14
N ILE A 105 0.50 -40.86 -16.82
CA ILE A 105 1.53 -40.02 -16.21
C ILE A 105 2.88 -40.67 -16.40
N VAL A 106 3.74 -40.08 -17.21
CA VAL A 106 5.11 -40.53 -17.49
C VAL A 106 6.10 -39.41 -17.18
N ASP A 107 7.32 -39.81 -16.79
CA ASP A 107 8.39 -38.88 -16.45
C ASP A 107 9.09 -38.32 -17.71
N GLU A 108 9.05 -39.06 -18.82
CA GLU A 108 9.65 -38.72 -20.12
C GLU A 108 8.60 -38.80 -21.24
N GLY A 109 8.30 -37.65 -21.88
CA GLY A 109 7.38 -37.61 -23.03
C GLY A 109 7.32 -36.24 -23.68
N LYS A 110 7.01 -36.20 -25.01
CA LYS A 110 6.73 -34.97 -25.75
C LYS A 110 5.38 -34.41 -25.25
N GLY A 111 5.45 -33.34 -24.45
CA GLY A 111 4.26 -32.68 -23.90
C GLY A 111 4.51 -32.17 -22.50
N ALA A 112 3.63 -32.32 -21.58
CA ALA A 112 3.80 -31.83 -20.20
C ALA A 112 4.77 -32.73 -19.41
N SER A 113 5.98 -32.28 -19.17
CA SER A 113 6.92 -32.97 -18.30
C SER A 113 6.41 -32.95 -16.86
N LEU A 114 6.32 -34.11 -16.22
CA LEU A 114 5.97 -34.24 -14.80
C LEU A 114 6.89 -33.38 -13.94
N LYS A 115 8.16 -33.28 -14.32
CA LYS A 115 9.15 -32.44 -13.64
C LYS A 115 8.78 -30.95 -13.65
N ALA A 116 8.24 -30.43 -14.76
CA ALA A 116 7.80 -29.05 -14.85
C ALA A 116 6.60 -28.79 -13.90
N ILE A 117 5.64 -29.70 -13.82
CA ILE A 117 4.50 -29.59 -12.91
C ILE A 117 4.99 -29.63 -11.44
N LEU A 118 5.95 -30.50 -11.14
CA LEU A 118 6.52 -30.60 -9.79
C LEU A 118 7.32 -29.36 -9.41
N GLN A 119 8.03 -28.75 -10.35
CA GLN A 119 8.79 -27.51 -10.14
C GLN A 119 7.86 -26.31 -9.85
N ILE A 120 6.72 -26.23 -10.55
CA ILE A 120 5.69 -25.22 -10.28
C ILE A 120 5.08 -25.45 -8.88
N LEU A 121 4.81 -26.70 -8.52
CA LEU A 121 4.29 -27.05 -7.20
C LEU A 121 5.30 -26.78 -6.08
N GLU A 122 6.59 -27.01 -6.32
CA GLU A 122 7.66 -26.71 -5.37
C GLU A 122 7.70 -25.22 -5.05
N GLY A 123 7.52 -24.36 -6.07
CA GLY A 123 7.37 -22.91 -5.88
C GLY A 123 6.14 -22.49 -5.05
N ASN A 124 5.10 -23.30 -5.06
CA ASN A 124 3.86 -23.06 -4.33
C ASN A 124 3.81 -23.73 -2.93
N MET A 125 4.86 -24.44 -2.54
CA MET A 125 4.95 -25.12 -1.25
C MET A 125 5.81 -24.32 -0.27
N SER A 126 5.25 -23.96 0.85
CA SER A 126 5.99 -23.35 1.96
C SER A 126 5.85 -24.21 3.21
N GLY A 127 6.98 -24.71 3.73
CA GLY A 127 7.02 -25.48 4.98
C GLY A 127 6.20 -26.77 4.95
N GLY A 128 6.15 -27.47 3.80
CA GLY A 128 5.39 -28.72 3.62
C GLY A 128 3.89 -28.55 3.43
N ARG A 129 3.38 -27.34 3.43
CA ARG A 129 1.97 -27.02 3.15
C ARG A 129 1.83 -26.31 1.80
N MET A 130 0.84 -26.71 1.01
CA MET A 130 0.47 -25.99 -0.20
C MET A 130 -0.21 -24.68 0.19
N VAL A 131 0.32 -23.58 -0.30
CA VAL A 131 -0.38 -22.29 -0.26
C VAL A 131 -1.52 -22.39 -1.28
N ALA A 132 -2.76 -22.27 -0.82
CA ALA A 132 -3.94 -22.45 -1.65
C ALA A 132 -3.93 -21.45 -2.81
N GLY A 133 -3.55 -21.92 -3.99
CA GLY A 133 -3.78 -21.23 -5.23
C GLY A 133 -5.29 -21.18 -5.50
N LYS A 134 -5.78 -20.04 -5.98
CA LYS A 134 -7.19 -19.84 -6.36
C LYS A 134 -7.68 -20.95 -7.28
N ASN A 135 -8.51 -21.82 -6.74
CA ASN A 135 -9.32 -22.71 -7.55
C ASN A 135 -10.51 -21.92 -8.10
N THR A 136 -10.47 -21.57 -9.36
CA THR A 136 -11.67 -21.25 -10.13
C THR A 136 -12.40 -22.58 -10.40
N SER A 137 -13.32 -22.94 -9.54
CA SER A 137 -14.35 -23.93 -9.85
C SER A 137 -15.38 -23.27 -10.74
N ALA A 138 -15.37 -23.65 -12.03
CA ALA A 138 -16.49 -23.41 -12.93
C ALA A 138 -17.69 -24.22 -12.43
N HIS A 139 -18.73 -23.54 -11.99
CA HIS A 139 -20.07 -24.11 -11.90
C HIS A 139 -20.87 -23.59 -13.08
N GLU A 140 -21.41 -24.54 -13.81
CA GLU A 140 -22.43 -24.35 -14.85
C GLU A 140 -23.59 -23.54 -14.34
N ALA A 141 -23.99 -22.53 -15.07
CA ALA A 141 -25.35 -22.01 -15.04
C ALA A 141 -25.73 -21.43 -16.42
N THR A 142 -26.69 -22.10 -16.97
CA THR A 142 -27.58 -21.76 -18.07
C THR A 142 -27.82 -20.29 -18.35
N SER A 143 -27.64 -19.98 -19.64
CA SER A 143 -28.46 -19.10 -20.49
C SER A 143 -29.19 -17.91 -19.89
N SER A 144 -28.69 -16.71 -20.21
CA SER A 144 -29.55 -15.67 -20.82
C SER A 144 -28.67 -14.54 -21.41
N ARG A 145 -29.10 -14.15 -22.61
CA ARG A 145 -28.49 -13.13 -23.50
C ARG A 145 -28.42 -11.76 -22.87
N SER A 146 -27.29 -11.11 -23.05
CA SER A 146 -27.12 -9.80 -23.71
C SER A 146 -25.71 -9.24 -23.51
N PRO A 147 -25.32 -8.13 -24.18
CA PRO A 147 -24.28 -8.24 -25.19
C PRO A 147 -22.96 -7.63 -24.73
N ASN A 148 -21.90 -8.09 -25.34
CA ASN A 148 -20.62 -7.42 -25.59
C ASN A 148 -20.24 -6.25 -24.65
N LEU A 149 -19.34 -6.56 -23.72
CA LEU A 149 -18.33 -5.59 -23.36
C LEU A 149 -16.96 -6.25 -23.44
N ASP A 150 -16.31 -5.95 -24.54
CA ASP A 150 -15.04 -6.47 -24.97
C ASP A 150 -13.89 -6.13 -24.00
N SER A 151 -13.19 -7.19 -23.69
CA SER A 151 -11.73 -7.27 -23.71
C SER A 151 -10.97 -5.97 -23.50
N ARG A 152 -10.61 -5.70 -22.24
CA ARG A 152 -9.49 -4.82 -21.92
C ARG A 152 -8.63 -5.35 -20.81
N GLY A 153 -7.35 -5.53 -21.14
CA GLY A 153 -6.29 -5.63 -20.17
C GLY A 153 -5.98 -7.02 -19.64
N PHE A 154 -6.47 -8.05 -20.26
CA PHE A 154 -5.94 -9.39 -20.10
C PHE A 154 -4.91 -9.65 -21.22
N ILE A 155 -3.68 -9.21 -21.04
CA ILE A 155 -2.59 -10.03 -21.56
C ILE A 155 -2.66 -11.26 -20.69
N SER A 156 -3.25 -12.24 -21.32
CA SER A 156 -3.70 -13.47 -20.77
C SER A 156 -2.64 -14.10 -19.88
N GLU A 157 -3.01 -14.47 -18.64
CA GLU A 157 -2.31 -15.53 -17.89
C GLU A 157 -2.01 -16.76 -18.75
N THR A 158 -2.71 -16.92 -19.87
CA THR A 158 -2.47 -17.94 -20.90
C THR A 158 -1.15 -17.74 -21.67
N VAL A 159 -0.68 -16.53 -21.88
CA VAL A 159 0.63 -16.33 -22.56
C VAL A 159 1.77 -16.57 -21.59
N LEU A 160 1.64 -16.17 -20.33
CA LEU A 160 2.59 -16.50 -19.28
C LEU A 160 2.58 -17.99 -18.92
N ALA A 161 1.42 -18.66 -18.99
CA ALA A 161 1.31 -20.09 -18.73
C ALA A 161 1.72 -20.95 -19.94
N ALA A 162 1.54 -20.48 -21.16
CA ALA A 162 1.97 -21.20 -22.37
C ALA A 162 3.49 -21.13 -22.55
N ASN A 163 4.12 -20.02 -22.19
CA ASN A 163 5.58 -19.89 -22.26
C ASN A 163 6.33 -20.62 -21.16
N THR A 164 5.64 -21.02 -20.07
CA THR A 164 6.26 -21.81 -18.98
C THR A 164 6.34 -23.32 -19.30
N LEU A 165 5.72 -23.77 -20.39
CA LEU A 165 5.69 -25.18 -20.80
C LEU A 165 6.77 -25.58 -21.82
N GLU A 166 7.44 -24.61 -22.44
CA GLU A 166 8.60 -24.86 -23.30
C GLU A 166 9.89 -24.54 -22.55
N GLY A 167 10.34 -25.49 -21.72
CA GLY A 167 11.62 -25.35 -21.01
C GLY A 167 12.78 -25.13 -21.98
N GLY A 168 13.45 -23.99 -21.87
CA GLY A 168 14.67 -23.65 -22.59
C GLY A 168 14.54 -22.55 -23.66
N LYS A 169 13.33 -22.30 -24.20
CA LYS A 169 13.11 -21.20 -25.16
C LYS A 169 12.40 -19.98 -24.53
N SER A 170 11.82 -20.13 -23.33
CA SER A 170 11.05 -19.07 -22.69
C SER A 170 11.93 -18.01 -22.01
N GLU A 171 13.11 -18.37 -21.52
CA GLU A 171 14.01 -17.42 -20.88
C GLU A 171 14.60 -16.43 -21.89
N GLU A 172 15.02 -16.91 -23.08
CA GLU A 172 15.48 -16.03 -24.16
C GLU A 172 14.35 -15.17 -24.75
N ALA A 173 13.12 -15.70 -24.82
CA ALA A 173 11.97 -14.95 -25.32
C ALA A 173 11.52 -13.85 -24.33
N ASP A 174 11.56 -14.12 -23.03
CA ASP A 174 11.26 -13.12 -21.99
C ASP A 174 12.30 -12.01 -21.92
N LEU A 175 13.55 -12.31 -22.30
CA LEU A 175 14.66 -11.36 -22.35
C LEU A 175 14.55 -10.35 -23.51
N ALA A 176 13.81 -10.71 -24.55
CA ALA A 176 13.57 -9.84 -25.70
C ALA A 176 12.35 -8.91 -25.48
N LEU A 177 11.62 -9.03 -24.37
CA LEU A 177 10.41 -8.26 -24.12
C LEU A 177 10.73 -6.79 -23.79
N HIS A 178 10.01 -5.89 -24.43
CA HIS A 178 10.14 -4.45 -24.15
C HIS A 178 9.66 -4.11 -22.73
N PRO A 179 10.31 -3.20 -21.97
CA PRO A 179 9.95 -2.84 -20.61
C PRO A 179 8.49 -2.45 -20.39
N ARG A 180 7.83 -1.87 -21.39
CA ARG A 180 6.41 -1.54 -21.33
C ARG A 180 5.50 -2.77 -21.20
N GLN A 181 5.95 -3.96 -21.57
CA GLN A 181 5.21 -5.19 -21.37
C GLN A 181 5.18 -5.61 -19.89
N TRP A 182 6.17 -5.16 -19.10
CA TRP A 182 6.25 -5.35 -17.67
C TRP A 182 5.60 -4.23 -16.87
N LEU A 183 5.07 -3.20 -17.56
CA LEU A 183 4.31 -2.13 -16.95
C LEU A 183 2.87 -2.60 -16.72
N ARG A 184 2.44 -2.58 -15.46
CA ARG A 184 1.06 -2.94 -15.10
C ARG A 184 0.45 -1.86 -14.23
N ILE A 185 -0.79 -1.51 -14.53
CA ILE A 185 -1.57 -0.57 -13.75
C ILE A 185 -2.67 -1.33 -13.02
N ILE A 186 -2.82 -1.02 -11.74
CA ILE A 186 -3.77 -1.67 -10.84
C ILE A 186 -4.68 -0.59 -10.29
N GLU A 187 -5.96 -0.71 -10.59
CA GLU A 187 -6.97 0.19 -10.07
C GLU A 187 -7.23 -0.05 -8.59
N ALA A 188 -7.64 1.00 -7.87
CA ALA A 188 -7.99 0.90 -6.47
C ALA A 188 -9.07 -0.15 -6.17
N PHE A 189 -9.95 -0.37 -7.15
CA PHE A 189 -11.06 -1.32 -7.05
C PHE A 189 -10.65 -2.78 -7.27
N ASP A 190 -9.47 -3.01 -7.83
CA ASP A 190 -8.89 -4.33 -8.07
C ASP A 190 -7.92 -4.75 -6.95
N ILE A 191 -7.54 -3.82 -6.06
CA ILE A 191 -6.63 -4.10 -4.95
C ILE A 191 -7.32 -5.03 -3.95
N PRO A 192 -6.70 -6.16 -3.59
CA PRO A 192 -7.29 -7.08 -2.65
C PRO A 192 -7.42 -6.46 -1.26
N ARG A 193 -8.55 -6.69 -0.61
CA ARG A 193 -8.76 -6.29 0.78
C ARG A 193 -7.95 -7.20 1.69
N LEU A 194 -7.17 -6.59 2.58
CA LEU A 194 -6.43 -7.30 3.62
C LEU A 194 -7.21 -7.25 4.94
N THR A 195 -7.26 -8.37 5.64
CA THR A 195 -7.82 -8.49 6.98
C THR A 195 -6.76 -9.01 7.93
N TYR A 196 -6.73 -8.46 9.15
CA TYR A 196 -5.78 -8.87 10.18
C TYR A 196 -6.37 -9.97 11.05
N HIS A 197 -5.66 -11.10 11.14
CA HIS A 197 -5.96 -12.17 12.08
C HIS A 197 -5.26 -11.93 13.42
N GLY A 198 -6.02 -11.57 14.46
CA GLY A 198 -5.48 -11.25 15.79
C GLY A 198 -4.74 -12.40 16.45
N ASP A 199 -5.29 -13.60 16.36
CA ASP A 199 -4.73 -14.81 16.97
C ASP A 199 -3.44 -15.27 16.29
N MET A 200 -3.43 -15.22 14.98
CA MET A 200 -2.30 -15.66 14.14
C MET A 200 -1.30 -14.54 13.86
N LYS A 201 -1.65 -13.29 14.16
CA LYS A 201 -0.80 -12.10 13.98
C LYS A 201 -0.27 -11.91 12.56
N TYR A 202 -1.10 -12.20 11.55
CA TYR A 202 -0.77 -11.98 10.16
C TYR A 202 -1.94 -11.39 9.38
N PHE A 203 -1.63 -10.86 8.19
CA PHE A 203 -2.63 -10.37 7.24
C PHE A 203 -2.93 -11.44 6.19
N GLU A 204 -4.20 -11.63 5.89
CA GLU A 204 -4.65 -12.47 4.78
C GLU A 204 -5.56 -11.67 3.83
N ILE A 205 -5.65 -12.16 2.60
CA ILE A 205 -6.57 -11.59 1.61
C ILE A 205 -7.98 -12.01 1.98
N ALA A 206 -8.88 -11.03 2.13
CA ALA A 206 -10.28 -11.27 2.45
C ALA A 206 -10.96 -12.10 1.35
N LYS A 207 -11.73 -13.11 1.76
CA LYS A 207 -12.47 -13.98 0.84
C LYS A 207 -13.71 -13.31 0.25
N SER A 208 -14.26 -12.31 0.95
CA SER A 208 -15.43 -11.55 0.50
C SER A 208 -15.05 -10.50 -0.52
N LYS A 209 -15.85 -10.37 -1.59
CA LYS A 209 -15.69 -9.27 -2.53
C LYS A 209 -16.00 -7.94 -1.86
N PRO A 210 -15.24 -6.88 -2.14
CA PRO A 210 -15.54 -5.54 -1.65
C PRO A 210 -16.90 -5.05 -2.16
N SER A 211 -17.60 -4.25 -1.36
CA SER A 211 -18.90 -3.66 -1.68
C SER A 211 -18.88 -2.15 -1.57
N LEU A 212 -19.64 -1.45 -2.42
CA LEU A 212 -19.87 -0.01 -2.26
C LEU A 212 -20.80 0.29 -1.06
N PHE A 213 -21.57 -0.69 -0.64
CA PHE A 213 -22.48 -0.61 0.52
C PHE A 213 -22.11 -1.69 1.56
N PRO A 214 -20.96 -1.54 2.23
CA PRO A 214 -20.51 -2.51 3.19
C PRO A 214 -21.30 -2.47 4.49
N SER A 215 -21.21 -3.54 5.28
CA SER A 215 -21.75 -3.56 6.64
C SER A 215 -21.12 -2.46 7.51
N PRO A 216 -21.85 -1.81 8.42
CA PRO A 216 -21.34 -0.81 9.35
C PRO A 216 -20.12 -1.29 10.17
N SER A 217 -20.02 -2.60 10.46
CA SER A 217 -18.87 -3.22 11.13
C SER A 217 -17.56 -3.06 10.36
N HIS A 218 -17.63 -2.88 9.03
CA HIS A 218 -16.42 -2.67 8.21
C HIS A 218 -15.77 -1.30 8.48
N LYS A 219 -16.55 -0.29 8.90
CA LYS A 219 -15.99 0.98 9.35
C LYS A 219 -15.08 0.81 10.58
N THR A 220 -15.55 0.03 11.55
CA THR A 220 -14.74 -0.29 12.75
C THR A 220 -13.52 -1.13 12.36
N ALA A 221 -13.70 -2.11 11.48
CA ALA A 221 -12.60 -2.94 10.97
C ALA A 221 -11.53 -2.10 10.27
N PHE A 222 -11.90 -1.09 9.50
CA PHE A 222 -10.96 -0.17 8.84
C PHE A 222 -9.98 0.48 9.83
N PHE A 223 -10.48 1.04 10.93
CA PHE A 223 -9.60 1.66 11.94
C PHE A 223 -8.80 0.61 12.72
N ARG A 224 -9.41 -0.53 13.05
CA ARG A 224 -8.74 -1.63 13.75
C ARG A 224 -7.59 -2.21 12.92
N ASP A 225 -7.79 -2.41 11.62
CA ASP A 225 -6.75 -2.95 10.75
C ASP A 225 -5.59 -1.96 10.59
N ARG A 226 -5.87 -0.65 10.48
CA ARG A 226 -4.84 0.39 10.51
C ARG A 226 -4.05 0.37 11.82
N TYR A 227 -4.74 0.29 12.98
CA TYR A 227 -4.08 0.16 14.28
C TYR A 227 -3.16 -1.05 14.33
N ASN A 228 -3.65 -2.21 13.88
CA ASN A 228 -2.89 -3.46 13.89
C ASN A 228 -1.63 -3.38 13.01
N ILE A 229 -1.71 -2.75 11.84
CA ILE A 229 -0.54 -2.51 10.98
C ILE A 229 0.51 -1.67 11.72
N VAL A 230 0.09 -0.56 12.30
CA VAL A 230 0.99 0.33 13.04
C VAL A 230 1.60 -0.39 14.24
N HIS A 231 0.79 -1.07 15.04
CA HIS A 231 1.24 -1.82 16.21
C HIS A 231 2.25 -2.92 15.84
N GLN A 232 2.00 -3.68 14.76
CA GLN A 232 2.93 -4.71 14.29
C GLN A 232 4.27 -4.14 13.81
N ARG A 233 4.26 -2.96 13.16
CA ARG A 233 5.49 -2.26 12.78
C ARG A 233 6.31 -1.89 14.00
N LEU A 234 5.66 -1.33 15.03
CA LEU A 234 6.32 -0.94 16.27
C LEU A 234 6.94 -2.14 16.98
N LEU A 235 6.22 -3.26 17.08
CA LEU A 235 6.75 -4.47 17.71
C LEU A 235 7.99 -5.05 17.00
N ARG A 236 8.19 -4.76 15.72
CA ARG A 236 9.39 -5.15 14.97
C ARG A 236 10.52 -4.13 15.03
N ASN A 237 10.23 -2.91 15.46
CA ASN A 237 11.23 -1.87 15.60
C ASN A 237 12.18 -2.18 16.77
N GLU A 238 13.48 -2.05 16.55
CA GLU A 238 14.52 -2.33 17.54
C GLU A 238 14.32 -1.59 18.87
N SER A 239 13.81 -0.37 18.84
CA SER A 239 13.53 0.46 20.03
C SER A 239 12.44 -0.12 20.93
N PHE A 240 11.57 -1.00 20.41
CA PHE A 240 10.49 -1.64 21.15
C PHE A 240 10.79 -3.10 21.51
N GLN A 241 11.92 -3.63 21.04
CA GLN A 241 12.36 -4.98 21.37
C GLN A 241 13.18 -4.96 22.64
N THR A 242 12.76 -5.75 23.63
CA THR A 242 13.61 -6.02 24.80
C THR A 242 14.74 -6.93 24.33
N SER A 243 15.97 -6.50 24.45
CA SER A 243 17.14 -7.35 24.23
C SER A 243 17.07 -8.50 25.24
N SER A 244 16.59 -9.65 24.79
CA SER A 244 16.69 -10.89 25.53
C SER A 244 18.16 -11.29 25.56
N GLY A 245 18.87 -10.86 26.60
CA GLY A 245 20.29 -11.16 26.78
C GLY A 245 20.55 -12.64 26.91
N LEU A 246 20.92 -13.27 25.83
CA LEU A 246 21.64 -14.53 25.74
C LEU A 246 22.96 -14.31 25.00
N SER A 247 23.72 -13.29 25.39
CA SER A 247 25.15 -13.27 25.12
C SER A 247 25.85 -13.03 26.47
N SER A 248 26.15 -14.15 27.14
CA SER A 248 27.17 -14.23 28.14
C SER A 248 28.51 -13.83 27.50
N GLN A 249 29.01 -12.65 27.79
CA GLN A 249 30.40 -12.24 27.90
C GLN A 249 30.57 -10.76 27.56
N SER A 250 30.41 -9.94 28.59
CA SER A 250 31.37 -8.88 28.98
C SER A 250 30.69 -8.00 30.03
N VAL A 251 31.14 -8.20 31.24
CA VAL A 251 30.85 -7.35 32.42
C VAL A 251 31.63 -6.05 32.19
N SER A 252 31.02 -5.05 31.59
CA SER A 252 31.41 -3.63 31.80
C SER A 252 30.53 -2.75 30.87
N GLN A 253 29.69 -2.01 31.49
CA GLN A 253 28.76 -0.95 31.07
C GLN A 253 27.28 -1.38 31.10
N GLN A 254 26.73 -1.28 32.30
CA GLN A 254 25.30 -1.24 32.57
C GLN A 254 24.69 0.06 32.02
N THR A 255 24.38 0.08 30.74
CA THR A 255 23.28 0.88 30.24
C THR A 255 22.17 -0.10 29.90
N SER A 256 21.24 -0.29 30.81
CA SER A 256 20.03 -1.06 30.63
C SER A 256 19.20 -0.43 29.51
N SER A 257 19.37 -0.89 28.27
CA SER A 257 18.48 -0.55 27.17
C SER A 257 17.17 -1.30 27.37
N THR A 258 16.37 -0.83 28.31
CA THR A 258 14.98 -1.26 28.44
C THR A 258 14.24 -0.71 27.22
N GLY A 259 13.87 -1.58 26.28
CA GLY A 259 13.07 -1.21 25.11
C GLY A 259 11.76 -0.52 25.54
N TYR A 260 11.28 0.41 24.73
CA TYR A 260 10.02 1.10 24.98
C TYR A 260 8.86 0.10 25.08
N LYS A 261 8.01 0.23 26.10
CA LYS A 261 6.86 -0.63 26.30
C LYS A 261 5.57 0.14 26.06
N LEU A 262 4.76 -0.34 25.13
CA LEU A 262 3.43 0.22 24.90
C LEU A 262 2.48 -0.21 26.02
N THR A 263 1.73 0.76 26.56
CA THR A 263 0.70 0.51 27.57
C THR A 263 -0.68 0.67 26.93
N PRO A 264 -1.54 -0.36 26.97
CA PRO A 264 -2.94 -0.23 26.56
C PRO A 264 -3.69 0.77 27.44
N VAL A 265 -4.63 1.52 26.84
CA VAL A 265 -5.42 2.54 27.56
C VAL A 265 -6.12 1.95 28.79
N ALA A 266 -6.73 0.75 28.69
CA ALA A 266 -7.39 0.11 29.82
C ALA A 266 -6.46 -0.15 31.01
N ASN A 267 -5.15 -0.28 30.79
CA ASN A 267 -4.18 -0.55 31.84
C ASN A 267 -3.73 0.70 32.61
N LEU A 268 -4.25 1.87 32.28
CA LEU A 268 -4.00 3.12 33.03
C LEU A 268 -4.77 3.20 34.33
N LEU A 269 -5.92 2.53 34.41
CA LEU A 269 -6.76 2.54 35.60
C LEU A 269 -5.98 2.13 36.87
N GLY A 270 -6.07 2.96 37.89
CA GLY A 270 -5.37 2.76 39.18
C GLY A 270 -3.86 3.03 39.13
N ARG A 271 -3.34 3.64 38.04
CA ARG A 271 -1.92 3.98 37.87
C ARG A 271 -1.70 5.50 37.78
N SER A 272 -2.48 6.26 38.49
CA SER A 272 -2.34 7.71 38.52
C SER A 272 -0.93 8.15 38.92
N GLY A 273 -0.39 9.16 38.23
CA GLY A 273 0.95 9.70 38.51
C GLY A 273 2.11 8.91 37.90
N THR A 274 1.84 7.82 37.16
CA THR A 274 2.89 7.05 36.48
C THR A 274 3.01 7.41 34.99
N SER A 275 4.25 7.38 34.45
CA SER A 275 4.53 7.65 33.04
C SER A 275 4.26 6.42 32.18
N HIS A 276 3.61 6.62 31.05
CA HIS A 276 3.25 5.57 30.10
C HIS A 276 3.43 6.03 28.66
N LEU A 277 3.83 5.12 27.80
CA LEU A 277 3.83 5.31 26.36
C LEU A 277 2.61 4.61 25.73
N ILE A 278 1.76 5.38 25.07
CA ILE A 278 0.51 4.89 24.48
C ILE A 278 0.54 5.07 22.98
N LEU A 279 0.14 4.01 22.25
CA LEU A 279 -0.23 4.10 20.84
C LEU A 279 -1.75 4.23 20.75
N GLY A 280 -2.25 5.28 20.12
CA GLY A 280 -3.68 5.46 19.94
C GLY A 280 -4.07 6.27 18.71
N LEU A 281 -5.34 6.19 18.37
CA LEU A 281 -5.99 7.01 17.36
C LEU A 281 -6.37 8.35 17.98
N LEU A 282 -5.90 9.43 17.40
CA LEU A 282 -6.33 10.77 17.76
C LEU A 282 -7.76 11.01 17.26
N SER A 283 -8.63 11.44 18.14
CA SER A 283 -10.02 11.76 17.83
C SER A 283 -10.49 12.95 18.66
N VAL A 284 -11.59 13.55 18.25
CA VAL A 284 -12.26 14.58 19.03
C VAL A 284 -13.48 13.93 19.66
N SER A 285 -13.59 14.03 20.97
CA SER A 285 -14.73 13.51 21.72
C SER A 285 -16.01 14.31 21.38
N PRO A 286 -17.20 13.80 21.70
CA PRO A 286 -18.44 14.57 21.55
C PRO A 286 -18.47 15.86 22.37
N THR A 287 -17.64 15.96 23.42
CA THR A 287 -17.48 17.17 24.25
C THR A 287 -16.55 18.21 23.60
N GLY A 288 -15.93 17.88 22.46
CA GLY A 288 -14.98 18.75 21.77
C GLY A 288 -13.53 18.64 22.24
N GLU A 289 -13.25 17.77 23.21
CA GLU A 289 -11.91 17.54 23.73
C GLU A 289 -11.12 16.55 22.85
N LEU A 290 -9.79 16.76 22.78
CA LEU A 290 -8.92 15.79 22.12
C LEU A 290 -8.88 14.50 22.93
N SER A 291 -8.98 13.38 22.26
CA SER A 291 -8.94 12.04 22.88
C SER A 291 -8.01 11.11 22.14
N LEU A 292 -7.43 10.17 22.89
CA LEU A 292 -6.58 9.10 22.39
C LEU A 292 -7.30 7.76 22.62
N SER A 293 -7.48 7.00 21.55
CA SER A 293 -8.24 5.74 21.61
C SER A 293 -7.41 4.59 21.06
N ASP A 294 -7.42 3.45 21.77
CA ASP A 294 -6.88 2.19 21.29
C ASP A 294 -7.99 1.13 21.17
N GLN A 295 -7.63 -0.13 21.03
CA GLN A 295 -8.61 -1.24 20.97
C GLN A 295 -9.24 -1.56 22.34
N THR A 296 -8.70 -1.02 23.44
CA THR A 296 -9.10 -1.32 24.81
C THR A 296 -9.94 -0.22 25.44
N GLY A 297 -9.86 1.00 24.93
CA GLY A 297 -10.62 2.13 25.43
C GLY A 297 -10.21 3.47 24.84
N SER A 298 -10.74 4.54 25.39
CA SER A 298 -10.40 5.92 25.04
C SER A 298 -10.16 6.76 26.29
N ILE A 299 -9.29 7.76 26.17
CA ILE A 299 -8.98 8.69 27.25
C ILE A 299 -8.84 10.11 26.69
N VAL A 300 -9.25 11.10 27.49
CA VAL A 300 -9.03 12.52 27.15
C VAL A 300 -7.52 12.82 27.18
N LEU A 301 -7.04 13.49 26.15
CA LEU A 301 -5.63 13.82 25.96
C LEU A 301 -5.41 15.31 26.13
N ASP A 302 -4.59 15.68 27.09
CA ASP A 302 -4.15 17.05 27.33
C ASP A 302 -2.72 17.25 26.81
N LEU A 303 -2.55 18.12 25.84
CA LEU A 303 -1.26 18.47 25.22
C LEU A 303 -0.83 19.91 25.52
N SER A 304 -1.43 20.58 26.51
CA SER A 304 -1.13 21.97 26.85
C SER A 304 0.35 22.19 27.21
N HIS A 305 1.00 21.18 27.79
CA HIS A 305 2.43 21.18 28.15
C HIS A 305 3.26 20.23 27.26
N GLY A 306 2.62 19.64 26.24
CA GLY A 306 3.25 18.68 25.35
C GLY A 306 4.20 19.32 24.34
N ARG A 307 5.06 18.50 23.77
CA ARG A 307 5.91 18.87 22.62
C ARG A 307 5.87 17.81 21.55
N VAL A 308 5.95 18.22 20.30
CA VAL A 308 6.13 17.28 19.17
C VAL A 308 7.58 16.86 19.08
N VAL A 309 7.85 15.58 18.98
CA VAL A 309 9.21 15.02 18.88
C VAL A 309 9.36 14.21 17.61
N PRO A 310 10.37 14.52 16.76
CA PRO A 310 11.21 15.73 16.77
C PRO A 310 10.41 16.99 16.41
N GLU A 311 10.94 18.16 16.64
CA GLU A 311 10.26 19.45 16.33
C GLU A 311 9.87 19.57 14.85
N ASP A 312 10.74 19.05 13.96
CA ASP A 312 10.44 18.89 12.51
C ASP A 312 9.53 17.68 12.21
N GLY A 313 8.90 17.11 13.22
CA GLY A 313 8.12 15.88 13.13
C GLY A 313 6.93 15.97 12.18
N SER A 314 6.13 14.90 12.19
CA SER A 314 4.92 14.80 11.40
C SER A 314 3.86 15.81 11.86
N TRP A 315 3.02 16.28 10.96
CA TRP A 315 1.75 16.86 11.36
C TRP A 315 0.89 15.79 12.02
N LEU A 316 0.19 16.17 13.06
CA LEU A 316 -0.75 15.31 13.75
C LEU A 316 -2.15 15.93 13.68
N ALA A 317 -3.12 15.13 13.28
CA ALA A 317 -4.50 15.55 13.13
C ALA A 317 -5.44 14.45 13.65
N PRO A 318 -6.67 14.76 14.04
CA PRO A 318 -7.68 13.74 14.30
C PRO A 318 -7.79 12.76 13.14
N GLY A 319 -7.95 11.46 13.43
CA GLY A 319 -7.93 10.37 12.44
C GLY A 319 -6.56 9.73 12.22
N MET A 320 -5.49 10.29 12.81
CA MET A 320 -4.13 9.76 12.77
C MET A 320 -3.80 8.95 14.01
N PHE A 321 -2.88 8.00 13.85
CA PHE A 321 -2.29 7.30 14.98
C PHE A 321 -1.09 8.09 15.51
N ALA A 322 -0.98 8.17 16.82
CA ALA A 322 0.12 8.84 17.50
C ALA A 322 0.68 7.96 18.61
N LEU A 323 1.97 8.13 18.88
CA LEU A 323 2.63 7.69 20.08
C LEU A 323 2.70 8.87 21.03
N VAL A 324 2.17 8.70 22.23
CA VAL A 324 2.16 9.74 23.25
C VAL A 324 2.83 9.20 24.51
N ASP A 325 3.88 9.88 24.94
CA ASP A 325 4.50 9.67 26.23
C ASP A 325 3.95 10.72 27.21
N GLY A 326 3.51 10.28 28.37
CA GLY A 326 2.84 11.16 29.30
C GLY A 326 2.46 10.48 30.61
N VAL A 327 1.75 11.21 31.44
CA VAL A 327 1.31 10.77 32.77
C VAL A 327 -0.21 10.68 32.82
N TYR A 328 -0.72 9.61 33.36
CA TYR A 328 -2.14 9.47 33.64
C TYR A 328 -2.50 10.19 34.95
N GLU A 329 -3.50 11.04 34.90
CA GLU A 329 -4.07 11.73 36.06
C GLU A 329 -5.53 11.33 36.20
N GLU A 330 -5.84 10.73 37.34
CA GLU A 330 -7.18 10.33 37.69
C GLU A 330 -7.98 11.55 38.20
N GLU A 331 -9.20 11.69 37.70
CA GLU A 331 -10.09 12.74 38.16
C GLU A 331 -10.42 12.55 39.65
N ALA A 332 -10.13 13.55 40.48
CA ALA A 332 -10.47 13.50 41.92
C ALA A 332 -11.98 13.28 42.05
N HIS A 333 -12.36 12.24 42.75
CA HIS A 333 -13.76 11.89 43.01
C HIS A 333 -14.54 13.10 43.53
N VAL A 334 -15.50 13.58 42.77
CA VAL A 334 -16.54 14.45 43.29
C VAL A 334 -17.35 13.60 44.27
N LYS A 335 -17.15 13.83 45.56
CA LYS A 335 -17.90 13.20 46.63
C LYS A 335 -19.40 13.45 46.37
N GLY A 336 -20.15 12.43 45.92
CA GLY A 336 -21.58 12.54 45.72
C GLY A 336 -22.20 11.70 44.61
N SER A 337 -21.45 11.13 43.71
CA SER A 337 -21.97 10.22 42.68
C SER A 337 -21.95 8.79 43.20
N SER A 338 -23.13 8.26 43.59
CA SER A 338 -23.27 6.86 44.02
C SER A 338 -23.20 5.83 42.90
N LEU A 339 -22.97 6.24 41.70
CA LEU A 339 -22.62 5.40 40.54
C LEU A 339 -21.09 5.36 40.45
N GLY A 340 -20.49 4.69 41.42
CA GLY A 340 -19.06 4.51 41.51
C GLY A 340 -18.54 3.71 40.32
N GLY A 341 -17.68 4.31 39.59
CA GLY A 341 -16.85 3.66 38.60
C GLY A 341 -16.21 4.71 37.70
N ASN A 342 -14.89 4.81 37.76
CA ASN A 342 -14.06 5.53 36.80
C ASN A 342 -14.14 4.99 35.38
N SER A 343 -15.12 4.13 35.11
CA SER A 343 -15.42 3.66 33.75
C SER A 343 -16.44 4.62 33.17
N GLY A 344 -15.96 5.53 32.33
CA GLY A 344 -16.81 6.39 31.53
C GLY A 344 -17.79 5.58 30.68
N VAL A 345 -18.92 6.18 30.35
CA VAL A 345 -19.90 5.58 29.45
C VAL A 345 -19.26 5.30 28.09
N GLY A 346 -19.39 4.07 27.57
CA GLY A 346 -18.95 3.75 26.22
C GLY A 346 -17.48 3.41 26.03
N GLY A 347 -16.79 2.93 27.07
CA GLY A 347 -15.37 2.53 26.97
C GLY A 347 -14.37 3.68 27.14
N ALA A 348 -14.85 4.88 27.48
CA ALA A 348 -13.97 5.98 27.88
C ALA A 348 -13.51 5.76 29.34
N ILE A 349 -12.23 6.01 29.61
CA ILE A 349 -11.64 5.99 30.95
C ILE A 349 -11.78 7.38 31.55
N GLY A 350 -12.16 7.46 32.83
CA GLY A 350 -12.20 8.71 33.58
C GLY A 350 -10.79 9.27 33.79
N GLY A 351 -10.68 10.60 33.97
CA GLY A 351 -9.40 11.26 34.08
C GLY A 351 -8.83 11.75 32.76
N LYS A 352 -7.58 12.22 32.81
CA LYS A 352 -6.86 12.79 31.68
C LYS A 352 -5.49 12.14 31.51
N PHE A 353 -5.04 12.05 30.27
CA PHE A 353 -3.67 11.70 29.96
C PHE A 353 -2.91 12.97 29.58
N ILE A 354 -2.01 13.39 30.45
CA ILE A 354 -1.17 14.57 30.24
C ILE A 354 0.01 14.16 29.37
N GLY A 355 -0.03 14.52 28.10
CA GLY A 355 1.03 14.21 27.15
C GLY A 355 2.22 15.15 27.30
N ILE A 356 3.39 14.57 27.55
CA ILE A 356 4.68 15.28 27.62
C ILE A 356 5.31 15.36 26.23
N SER A 357 5.28 14.25 25.51
CA SER A 357 5.75 14.21 24.12
C SER A 357 4.79 13.43 23.23
N ILE A 358 4.69 13.88 21.98
CA ILE A 358 3.86 13.24 20.96
C ILE A 358 4.61 13.13 19.64
N CYS A 359 4.50 11.98 18.99
CA CYS A 359 5.08 11.75 17.67
C CYS A 359 4.21 10.85 16.81
N GLY A 360 4.45 10.86 15.48
CA GLY A 360 3.92 9.86 14.58
C GLY A 360 4.60 8.49 14.79
N PRO A 361 3.91 7.38 14.57
CA PRO A 361 4.52 6.06 14.63
C PRO A 361 5.52 5.92 13.47
N PRO A 362 6.78 5.53 13.72
CA PRO A 362 7.78 5.41 12.66
C PRO A 362 7.34 4.42 11.59
N CYS A 363 7.58 4.74 10.33
CA CYS A 363 7.30 3.82 9.24
C CYS A 363 8.35 2.68 9.19
N GLU A 364 7.98 1.58 8.56
CA GLU A 364 8.86 0.42 8.37
C GLU A 364 9.31 0.35 6.91
N ARG A 365 10.60 0.19 6.66
CA ARG A 365 11.15 0.05 5.32
C ARG A 365 10.59 -1.18 4.62
N ARG A 366 10.42 -1.08 3.29
CA ARG A 366 9.90 -2.17 2.46
C ARG A 366 10.69 -3.47 2.59
N ASP A 367 12.02 -3.38 2.60
CA ASP A 367 12.92 -4.53 2.71
C ASP A 367 12.78 -5.28 4.05
N ILE A 368 12.48 -4.55 5.13
CA ILE A 368 12.21 -5.13 6.45
C ILE A 368 10.83 -5.83 6.44
N THR A 369 9.80 -5.15 5.96
CA THR A 369 8.44 -5.74 5.87
C THR A 369 8.43 -7.02 5.05
N LEU A 370 9.13 -7.04 3.92
CA LEU A 370 9.21 -8.21 3.04
C LEU A 370 10.24 -9.25 3.50
N GLY A 371 11.07 -8.92 4.49
CA GLY A 371 12.13 -9.81 4.99
C GLY A 371 13.21 -10.09 3.94
N THR A 372 13.51 -9.13 3.08
CA THR A 372 14.53 -9.23 2.02
C THR A 372 15.85 -8.55 2.40
N SER A 373 15.91 -7.86 3.55
CA SER A 373 17.11 -7.14 3.99
C SER A 373 18.24 -8.11 4.34
N ASN A 374 19.45 -7.82 3.84
CA ASN A 374 20.68 -8.59 4.13
C ASN A 374 21.17 -8.49 5.58
N ARG A 375 20.56 -7.63 6.41
CA ARG A 375 20.90 -7.49 7.84
C ARG A 375 20.65 -8.75 8.66
N GLN A 376 19.87 -9.70 8.14
CA GLN A 376 19.50 -10.93 8.84
C GLN A 376 20.57 -12.03 8.87
N ARG A 377 21.75 -11.82 8.27
CA ARG A 377 22.80 -12.84 8.27
C ARG A 377 23.51 -13.05 9.61
N ASN A 378 23.40 -12.14 10.57
CA ASN A 378 24.18 -12.18 11.82
C ASN A 378 23.36 -12.27 13.11
N THR A 379 22.04 -12.38 13.04
CA THR A 379 21.23 -12.58 14.25
C THR A 379 20.17 -13.66 14.00
N GLU A 380 20.29 -14.75 14.73
CA GLU A 380 19.36 -15.86 14.73
C GLU A 380 17.94 -15.50 15.25
N ILE A 381 17.66 -14.23 15.40
CA ILE A 381 16.41 -13.71 15.94
C ILE A 381 15.79 -12.79 14.89
N SER A 382 15.04 -13.34 14.03
CA SER A 382 13.77 -12.79 13.57
C SER A 382 13.21 -13.52 12.37
N SER A 383 12.58 -14.54 12.66
CA SER A 383 11.67 -15.23 11.75
C SER A 383 10.34 -14.49 11.54
N SER A 384 10.16 -13.28 12.07
CA SER A 384 8.87 -12.61 12.09
C SER A 384 8.61 -11.61 10.97
N GLY A 385 9.59 -11.29 10.14
CA GLY A 385 9.46 -10.36 9.01
C GLY A 385 9.24 -11.06 7.68
N GLY A 386 8.25 -11.89 7.55
CA GLY A 386 8.14 -12.77 6.40
C GLY A 386 6.97 -12.53 5.45
N LEU A 387 6.52 -11.28 5.25
CA LEU A 387 5.43 -10.98 4.33
C LEU A 387 5.84 -11.02 2.84
N GLY A 388 7.11 -11.31 2.54
CA GLY A 388 7.60 -11.41 1.17
C GLY A 388 6.95 -12.50 0.31
N TRP A 389 6.22 -13.45 0.91
CA TRP A 389 5.42 -14.44 0.20
C TRP A 389 3.98 -14.01 -0.08
N VAL A 390 3.53 -12.90 0.50
CA VAL A 390 2.19 -12.36 0.27
C VAL A 390 2.19 -11.53 -1.00
N ASP A 391 1.25 -11.82 -1.89
CA ASP A 391 1.00 -11.01 -3.07
C ASP A 391 -0.05 -9.94 -2.73
N PHE A 392 0.41 -8.73 -2.44
CA PHE A 392 -0.46 -7.62 -2.04
C PHE A 392 -1.21 -6.96 -3.20
N LEU A 393 -0.72 -7.13 -4.44
CA LEU A 393 -1.21 -6.39 -5.60
C LEU A 393 -1.68 -7.29 -6.76
N GLY A 394 -1.57 -8.60 -6.62
CA GLY A 394 -1.89 -9.54 -7.69
C GLY A 394 -0.85 -9.58 -8.83
N VAL A 395 0.39 -9.16 -8.56
CA VAL A 395 1.51 -9.16 -9.51
C VAL A 395 2.57 -10.19 -9.20
N GLY A 396 2.32 -11.02 -8.23
CA GLY A 396 3.26 -11.98 -7.67
C GLY A 396 3.95 -11.46 -6.41
N SER A 397 4.34 -12.38 -5.55
CA SER A 397 5.04 -12.03 -4.32
C SER A 397 6.53 -11.75 -4.58
N GLU A 398 7.12 -10.90 -3.77
CA GLU A 398 8.54 -10.51 -3.89
C GLU A 398 9.48 -11.72 -3.79
N ARG A 399 9.20 -12.68 -2.90
CA ARG A 399 10.05 -13.87 -2.72
C ARG A 399 9.87 -14.91 -3.82
N ALA A 400 8.69 -15.02 -4.42
CA ALA A 400 8.46 -15.98 -5.48
C ALA A 400 8.93 -15.47 -6.85
N GLN A 401 8.60 -14.22 -7.19
CA GLN A 401 8.89 -13.65 -8.51
C GLN A 401 10.01 -12.62 -8.52
N GLY A 402 10.32 -12.01 -7.38
CA GLY A 402 11.35 -10.99 -7.28
C GLY A 402 12.71 -11.39 -7.85
N PRO A 403 13.26 -12.59 -7.56
CA PRO A 403 14.54 -13.03 -8.10
C PRO A 403 14.57 -13.09 -9.64
N ARG A 404 13.52 -13.66 -10.24
CA ARG A 404 13.37 -13.71 -11.71
C ARG A 404 13.28 -12.31 -12.31
N MET A 405 12.49 -11.45 -11.73
CA MET A 405 12.31 -10.08 -12.23
C MET A 405 13.61 -9.26 -12.11
N ARG A 406 14.40 -9.47 -11.05
CA ARG A 406 15.73 -8.85 -10.94
C ARG A 406 16.69 -9.33 -12.03
N GLN A 407 16.67 -10.60 -12.35
CA GLN A 407 17.47 -11.16 -13.43
C GLN A 407 17.08 -10.53 -14.78
N ILE A 408 15.78 -10.45 -15.10
CA ILE A 408 15.27 -9.80 -16.31
C ILE A 408 15.68 -8.33 -16.35
N GLN A 409 15.54 -7.62 -15.23
CA GLN A 409 15.96 -6.23 -15.13
C GLN A 409 17.48 -6.07 -15.36
N SER A 410 18.32 -6.93 -14.76
CA SER A 410 19.77 -6.89 -14.91
C SER A 410 20.17 -7.15 -16.36
N GLN A 411 19.57 -8.14 -16.99
CA GLN A 411 19.85 -8.46 -18.40
C GLN A 411 19.40 -7.33 -19.34
N TYR A 412 18.25 -6.69 -19.03
CA TYR A 412 17.82 -5.50 -19.76
C TYR A 412 18.85 -4.37 -19.65
N LEU A 413 19.49 -4.22 -18.49
CA LEU A 413 20.55 -3.23 -18.28
C LEU A 413 21.87 -3.62 -18.95
N GLU A 414 22.26 -4.90 -18.90
CA GLU A 414 23.51 -5.42 -19.48
C GLU A 414 23.51 -5.37 -21.00
N ASN A 415 22.40 -5.72 -21.65
CA ASN A 415 22.25 -5.64 -23.12
C ASN A 415 22.37 -4.22 -23.68
N VAL A 416 22.49 -3.24 -22.81
CA VAL A 416 22.57 -1.81 -23.10
C VAL A 416 24.01 -1.30 -23.05
N HIS A 417 24.89 -1.99 -22.34
CA HIS A 417 26.26 -1.50 -22.13
C HIS A 417 27.13 -1.47 -23.40
N ASP A 418 26.75 -2.20 -24.45
CA ASP A 418 27.61 -2.33 -25.62
C ASP A 418 27.57 -1.17 -26.61
N ASN A 419 26.63 -0.21 -26.52
CA ASN A 419 26.46 0.80 -27.58
C ASN A 419 26.14 2.25 -27.15
N VAL A 420 25.96 2.59 -25.87
CA VAL A 420 25.62 3.98 -25.48
C VAL A 420 26.23 4.35 -24.14
N GLU A 421 27.01 5.42 -24.10
CA GLU A 421 27.64 5.97 -22.87
C GLU A 421 26.63 6.39 -21.78
N ASP A 422 25.34 6.48 -22.10
CA ASP A 422 24.26 6.81 -21.16
C ASP A 422 23.18 5.73 -21.26
N GLY A 423 23.36 4.63 -20.53
CA GLY A 423 22.52 3.43 -20.58
C GLY A 423 21.00 3.74 -20.60
N ARG A 424 20.23 2.85 -21.23
CA ARG A 424 18.75 2.98 -21.36
C ARG A 424 18.14 3.34 -20.01
N ARG A 425 17.39 4.43 -20.02
CA ARG A 425 16.73 4.94 -18.83
C ARG A 425 15.25 4.62 -18.96
N LEU A 426 14.67 3.98 -17.93
CA LEU A 426 13.22 3.82 -17.86
C LEU A 426 12.61 5.07 -17.27
N LYS A 427 12.49 6.09 -18.11
CA LYS A 427 11.96 7.39 -17.72
C LYS A 427 10.43 7.39 -17.77
N MET A 428 9.84 8.11 -16.82
CA MET A 428 8.42 8.48 -16.83
C MET A 428 8.31 9.99 -16.69
N ALA A 429 7.45 10.61 -17.48
CA ALA A 429 7.12 12.03 -17.36
C ALA A 429 5.81 12.18 -16.58
N ILE A 430 5.85 12.90 -15.45
CA ILE A 430 4.72 12.99 -14.51
C ILE A 430 4.28 14.44 -14.41
N MET A 431 3.00 14.69 -14.70
CA MET A 431 2.37 16.00 -14.66
C MET A 431 1.08 15.93 -13.86
N SER A 432 0.76 16.99 -13.11
CA SER A 432 -0.51 17.05 -12.37
C SER A 432 -1.17 18.43 -12.52
N GLU A 433 -2.44 18.49 -12.12
CA GLU A 433 -3.33 19.63 -12.38
C GLU A 433 -3.36 19.97 -13.89
N VAL A 434 -3.58 18.95 -14.69
CA VAL A 434 -3.70 19.07 -16.15
C VAL A 434 -5.10 19.59 -16.48
N ASN A 435 -5.35 20.86 -16.18
CA ASN A 435 -6.65 21.51 -16.33
C ASN A 435 -6.93 21.81 -17.81
N LEU A 436 -7.70 20.97 -18.47
CA LEU A 436 -8.00 21.05 -19.91
C LEU A 436 -8.96 22.21 -20.26
N ASP A 437 -9.64 22.77 -19.27
CA ASP A 437 -10.45 23.99 -19.39
C ASP A 437 -9.61 25.27 -19.44
N ASP A 438 -8.27 25.17 -19.29
CA ASP A 438 -7.32 26.25 -19.44
C ASP A 438 -6.47 26.06 -20.71
N MET A 439 -6.56 26.97 -21.64
CA MET A 439 -5.77 26.93 -22.88
C MET A 439 -4.26 26.98 -22.63
N GLY A 440 -3.81 27.67 -21.58
CA GLY A 440 -2.41 27.70 -21.17
C GLY A 440 -1.88 26.31 -20.81
N THR A 441 -2.72 25.45 -20.24
CA THR A 441 -2.36 24.06 -19.96
C THR A 441 -2.13 23.25 -21.21
N LEU A 442 -2.96 23.40 -22.25
CA LEU A 442 -2.76 22.72 -23.52
C LEU A 442 -1.48 23.15 -24.22
N ASP A 443 -1.15 24.44 -24.17
CA ASP A 443 0.10 24.97 -24.72
C ASP A 443 1.32 24.47 -23.94
N ALA A 444 1.22 24.39 -22.61
CA ALA A 444 2.23 23.79 -21.75
C ALA A 444 2.47 22.32 -22.11
N LEU A 445 1.40 21.52 -22.29
CA LEU A 445 1.50 20.14 -22.72
C LEU A 445 2.17 20.00 -24.08
N LYS A 446 1.79 20.86 -25.07
CA LYS A 446 2.44 20.88 -26.38
C LYS A 446 3.94 21.13 -26.27
N LYS A 447 4.36 21.98 -25.34
CA LYS A 447 5.78 22.26 -25.12
C LYS A 447 6.51 21.03 -24.56
N VAL A 448 5.95 20.37 -23.55
CA VAL A 448 6.52 19.14 -23.00
C VAL A 448 6.59 18.04 -24.05
N PHE A 449 5.52 17.83 -24.81
CA PHE A 449 5.49 16.81 -25.87
C PHE A 449 6.47 17.11 -27.00
N ARG A 450 6.63 18.39 -27.37
CA ARG A 450 7.62 18.80 -28.37
C ARG A 450 9.04 18.54 -27.87
N TYR A 451 9.33 18.81 -26.59
CA TYR A 451 10.62 18.49 -26.00
C TYR A 451 10.93 17.00 -26.15
N TYR A 452 10.01 16.12 -25.73
CA TYR A 452 10.24 14.67 -25.84
C TYR A 452 10.25 14.17 -27.28
N SER A 453 9.44 14.73 -28.19
CA SER A 453 9.44 14.37 -29.60
C SER A 453 10.73 14.75 -30.34
N SER A 454 11.55 15.63 -29.77
CA SER A 454 12.86 16.00 -30.32
C SER A 454 13.98 15.05 -29.90
N LEU A 455 13.71 14.12 -28.97
CA LEU A 455 14.66 13.13 -28.50
C LEU A 455 14.63 11.88 -29.38
N ASP A 456 15.69 11.09 -29.30
CA ASP A 456 15.73 9.79 -29.94
C ASP A 456 14.71 8.83 -29.31
N VAL A 457 14.20 7.87 -30.10
CA VAL A 457 13.18 6.90 -29.66
C VAL A 457 13.61 6.15 -28.40
N VAL A 458 14.90 5.85 -28.25
CA VAL A 458 15.48 5.17 -27.09
C VAL A 458 15.39 5.99 -25.80
N GLU A 459 15.36 7.32 -25.91
CA GLU A 459 15.29 8.24 -24.78
C GLU A 459 13.86 8.63 -24.39
N LEU A 460 12.88 8.20 -25.18
CA LEU A 460 11.48 8.51 -24.92
C LEU A 460 11.03 7.94 -23.57
N PRO A 461 10.14 8.63 -22.85
CA PRO A 461 9.52 8.09 -21.65
C PRO A 461 8.73 6.82 -21.94
N VAL A 462 8.89 5.81 -21.08
CA VAL A 462 8.08 4.59 -21.13
C VAL A 462 6.60 4.92 -20.91
N ALA A 463 6.35 5.90 -20.03
CA ALA A 463 5.01 6.38 -19.73
C ALA A 463 4.96 7.88 -19.47
N PHE A 464 3.87 8.49 -19.88
CA PHE A 464 3.42 9.81 -19.47
C PHE A 464 2.30 9.62 -18.43
N VAL A 465 2.46 10.15 -17.23
CA VAL A 465 1.45 10.11 -16.17
C VAL A 465 0.81 11.49 -16.07
N LEU A 466 -0.43 11.58 -16.54
CA LEU A 466 -1.24 12.80 -16.54
C LEU A 466 -2.25 12.70 -15.41
N ILE A 467 -2.10 13.55 -14.41
CA ILE A 467 -2.93 13.53 -13.21
C ILE A 467 -3.86 14.76 -13.24
N GLY A 468 -5.16 14.53 -13.04
CA GLY A 468 -6.15 15.60 -12.85
C GLY A 468 -5.85 16.43 -11.57
N ASN A 469 -6.67 17.42 -11.30
CA ASN A 469 -7.96 17.72 -11.93
C ASN A 469 -7.79 18.04 -13.42
N PHE A 470 -8.62 17.44 -14.26
CA PHE A 470 -8.68 17.80 -15.69
C PHE A 470 -9.57 19.01 -15.94
N VAL A 471 -10.29 19.48 -14.93
CA VAL A 471 -11.04 20.73 -14.92
C VAL A 471 -10.86 21.45 -13.59
N GLN A 472 -10.73 22.77 -13.64
CA GLN A 472 -10.52 23.58 -12.44
C GLN A 472 -11.68 23.53 -11.45
N LYS A 473 -12.91 23.41 -11.96
CA LYS A 473 -14.11 23.35 -11.14
C LYS A 473 -14.89 22.09 -11.44
N ALA A 474 -15.33 21.40 -10.38
CA ALA A 474 -16.18 20.21 -10.53
C ALA A 474 -17.47 20.56 -11.26
N ILE A 475 -17.76 19.82 -12.31
CA ILE A 475 -18.98 19.96 -13.08
C ILE A 475 -20.12 19.30 -12.30
N ILE A 476 -21.03 20.12 -11.76
CA ILE A 476 -22.17 19.67 -11.00
C ILE A 476 -23.36 19.51 -11.96
N ASN A 477 -24.02 18.39 -11.92
CA ASN A 477 -25.15 18.03 -12.82
C ASN A 477 -26.45 18.82 -12.52
N SER A 478 -26.36 20.07 -12.05
CA SER A 478 -27.51 20.82 -11.56
C SER A 478 -28.18 21.74 -12.60
N SER A 479 -27.58 21.96 -13.76
CA SER A 479 -28.05 22.98 -14.70
C SER A 479 -28.21 22.55 -16.14
N GLY A 480 -28.47 21.26 -16.39
CA GLY A 480 -28.75 20.77 -17.73
C GLY A 480 -27.57 20.05 -18.41
N GLN A 481 -27.79 19.61 -19.65
CA GLN A 481 -26.88 18.73 -20.41
C GLN A 481 -25.54 19.37 -20.80
N ALA A 482 -25.36 20.67 -20.57
CA ALA A 482 -24.19 21.42 -21.05
C ALA A 482 -22.85 20.91 -20.44
N GLY A 483 -22.79 20.69 -19.15
CA GLY A 483 -21.54 20.34 -18.47
C GLY A 483 -20.88 19.02 -18.93
N SER A 484 -21.65 18.03 -19.35
CA SER A 484 -21.09 16.76 -19.88
C SER A 484 -20.54 16.94 -21.30
N ILE A 485 -21.14 17.80 -22.07
CA ILE A 485 -20.70 18.12 -23.44
C ILE A 485 -19.38 18.87 -23.35
N GLU A 486 -19.30 19.90 -22.53
CA GLU A 486 -18.08 20.70 -22.31
C GLU A 486 -16.93 19.83 -21.82
N TYR A 487 -17.16 18.95 -20.84
CA TYR A 487 -16.14 18.02 -20.34
C TYR A 487 -15.60 17.11 -21.44
N LYS A 488 -16.47 16.66 -22.33
CA LYS A 488 -16.07 15.88 -23.50
C LYS A 488 -15.26 16.72 -24.48
N GLU A 489 -15.65 17.96 -24.73
CA GLU A 489 -14.95 18.89 -25.63
C GLU A 489 -13.51 19.16 -25.15
N TYR A 490 -13.26 19.23 -23.84
CA TYR A 490 -11.93 19.36 -23.29
C TYR A 490 -11.04 18.16 -23.62
N PHE A 491 -11.56 16.93 -23.51
CA PHE A 491 -10.81 15.73 -23.96
C PHE A 491 -10.69 15.65 -25.47
N ASP A 492 -11.63 16.18 -26.22
CA ASP A 492 -11.53 16.29 -27.67
C ASP A 492 -10.40 17.26 -28.07
N ALA A 493 -10.22 18.38 -27.36
CA ALA A 493 -9.10 19.30 -27.54
C ALA A 493 -7.75 18.66 -27.16
N LEU A 494 -7.70 17.91 -26.06
CA LEU A 494 -6.51 17.13 -25.72
C LEU A 494 -6.18 16.10 -26.82
N SER A 495 -7.18 15.43 -27.39
CA SER A 495 -6.98 14.49 -28.50
C SER A 495 -6.36 15.15 -29.74
N LEU A 496 -6.77 16.36 -30.05
CA LEU A 496 -6.16 17.15 -31.16
C LEU A 496 -4.69 17.47 -30.86
N THR A 497 -4.40 17.93 -29.63
CA THR A 497 -3.04 18.20 -29.19
C THR A 497 -2.15 16.95 -29.27
N LEU A 498 -2.63 15.80 -28.78
CA LEU A 498 -1.90 14.52 -28.85
C LEU A 498 -1.66 14.05 -30.27
N SER A 499 -2.59 14.29 -31.19
CA SER A 499 -2.46 13.89 -32.61
C SER A 499 -1.33 14.64 -33.35
N GLU A 500 -0.85 15.76 -32.81
CA GLU A 500 0.33 16.47 -33.33
C GLU A 500 1.64 15.70 -33.07
N PHE A 501 1.64 14.69 -32.17
CA PHE A 501 2.82 13.97 -31.71
C PHE A 501 2.71 12.44 -31.89
N PRO A 502 2.58 11.94 -33.13
CA PRO A 502 2.35 10.52 -33.40
C PRO A 502 3.48 9.63 -32.85
N LEU A 503 4.73 10.10 -32.86
CA LEU A 503 5.88 9.39 -32.30
C LEU A 503 5.66 9.01 -30.83
N LEU A 504 5.20 9.94 -30.00
CA LEU A 504 4.93 9.68 -28.58
C LEU A 504 3.77 8.71 -28.40
N LEU A 505 2.73 8.81 -29.25
CA LEU A 505 1.58 7.91 -29.22
C LEU A 505 1.92 6.49 -29.64
N GLN A 506 2.98 6.28 -30.40
CA GLN A 506 3.45 4.97 -30.86
C GLN A 506 4.34 4.29 -29.81
N HIS A 507 5.21 5.06 -29.15
CA HIS A 507 6.31 4.54 -28.32
C HIS A 507 6.11 4.70 -26.81
N SER A 508 5.05 5.37 -26.35
CA SER A 508 4.81 5.60 -24.91
C SER A 508 3.40 5.18 -24.50
N SER A 509 3.24 4.78 -23.22
CA SER A 509 1.93 4.60 -22.60
C SER A 509 1.51 5.90 -21.89
N PHE A 510 0.27 6.34 -22.11
CA PHE A 510 -0.29 7.52 -21.41
C PHE A 510 -1.27 7.08 -20.35
N ILE A 511 -0.97 7.42 -19.08
CA ILE A 511 -1.73 7.02 -17.92
C ILE A 511 -2.48 8.23 -17.39
N PHE A 512 -3.80 8.14 -17.34
CA PHE A 512 -4.67 9.23 -16.87
C PHE A 512 -5.27 8.88 -15.51
N VAL A 513 -4.97 9.72 -14.51
CA VAL A 513 -5.44 9.55 -13.13
C VAL A 513 -6.38 10.71 -12.78
N PRO A 514 -7.63 10.47 -12.39
CA PRO A 514 -8.58 11.55 -12.12
C PRO A 514 -8.26 12.29 -10.81
N GLY A 515 -8.63 13.57 -10.78
CA GLY A 515 -8.62 14.37 -9.56
C GLY A 515 -9.99 14.45 -8.88
N ASP A 516 -10.13 15.36 -7.94
CA ASP A 516 -11.35 15.51 -7.15
C ASP A 516 -12.51 16.17 -7.94
N ASN A 517 -12.19 16.98 -8.93
CA ASN A 517 -13.17 17.64 -9.79
C ASN A 517 -13.62 16.76 -10.96
N ASP A 518 -12.83 15.71 -11.25
CA ASP A 518 -13.14 14.75 -12.30
C ASP A 518 -14.05 13.66 -11.74
N PRO A 519 -14.24 12.61 -12.36
CA PRO A 519 -15.41 12.00 -12.91
C PRO A 519 -16.72 12.55 -12.31
N TRP A 520 -17.80 12.28 -12.93
CA TRP A 520 -19.12 12.80 -12.64
C TRP A 520 -19.46 12.78 -11.15
N SER A 521 -19.46 13.93 -10.50
CA SER A 521 -19.86 14.07 -9.11
C SER A 521 -21.38 14.12 -8.97
N SER A 522 -21.88 13.65 -7.83
CA SER A 522 -23.30 13.80 -7.53
C SER A 522 -23.66 15.26 -7.25
N ALA A 523 -24.93 15.61 -7.32
CA ALA A 523 -25.42 16.93 -6.97
C ALA A 523 -25.14 17.35 -5.50
N PHE A 524 -24.84 16.37 -4.64
CA PHE A 524 -24.63 16.57 -3.20
C PHE A 524 -23.15 16.55 -2.78
N SER A 525 -22.27 16.03 -3.62
CA SER A 525 -20.83 16.01 -3.32
C SER A 525 -20.02 16.25 -4.57
N ALA A 526 -19.13 17.23 -4.52
CA ALA A 526 -18.26 17.61 -5.61
C ALA A 526 -16.90 18.01 -5.08
N GLY A 527 -15.88 17.91 -5.92
CA GLY A 527 -14.52 18.29 -5.58
C GLY A 527 -14.01 17.55 -4.35
N ALA A 528 -13.40 18.27 -3.45
CA ALA A 528 -12.73 17.72 -2.26
C ALA A 528 -13.63 16.96 -1.27
N ALA A 529 -14.96 17.09 -1.37
CA ALA A 529 -15.93 16.36 -0.56
C ALA A 529 -16.25 14.97 -1.12
N SER A 530 -15.75 14.63 -2.29
CA SER A 530 -15.96 13.34 -2.92
C SER A 530 -15.27 12.22 -2.16
N THR A 531 -15.83 11.02 -2.25
CA THR A 531 -15.24 9.83 -1.62
C THR A 531 -14.02 9.33 -2.38
N VAL A 532 -13.09 8.71 -1.65
CA VAL A 532 -11.96 7.97 -2.23
C VAL A 532 -12.14 6.46 -1.94
N PRO A 533 -11.69 5.58 -2.83
CA PRO A 533 -11.10 5.82 -4.16
C PRO A 533 -12.12 6.32 -5.19
N ARG A 534 -11.61 6.94 -6.25
CA ARG A 534 -12.39 7.43 -7.38
C ARG A 534 -12.20 6.52 -8.60
N HIS A 535 -13.27 6.29 -9.33
CA HIS A 535 -13.21 5.54 -10.59
C HIS A 535 -12.48 6.32 -11.68
N ALA A 536 -11.98 5.59 -12.66
CA ALA A 536 -11.45 6.14 -13.88
C ALA A 536 -12.48 7.02 -14.63
N ILE A 537 -11.99 7.92 -15.44
CA ILE A 537 -12.85 8.75 -16.29
C ILE A 537 -13.61 7.87 -17.27
N PRO A 538 -14.95 8.02 -17.35
CA PRO A 538 -15.79 7.19 -18.21
C PRO A 538 -15.39 7.25 -19.68
N GLU A 539 -15.47 6.11 -20.38
CA GLU A 539 -15.09 5.98 -21.79
C GLU A 539 -15.81 6.94 -22.73
N LEU A 540 -17.04 7.33 -22.39
CA LEU A 540 -17.83 8.28 -23.15
C LEU A 540 -17.07 9.58 -23.46
N PHE A 541 -16.24 10.06 -22.52
CA PHE A 541 -15.50 11.31 -22.64
C PHE A 541 -14.17 11.13 -23.36
N THR A 542 -13.61 9.91 -23.41
CA THR A 542 -12.22 9.64 -23.79
C THR A 542 -12.08 8.97 -25.16
N THR A 543 -13.17 8.78 -25.87
CA THR A 543 -13.24 8.02 -27.14
C THR A 543 -12.32 8.60 -28.22
N ARG A 544 -12.21 9.94 -28.33
CA ARG A 544 -11.35 10.58 -29.35
C ARG A 544 -9.87 10.39 -29.04
N VAL A 545 -9.48 10.47 -27.77
CA VAL A 545 -8.09 10.20 -27.33
C VAL A 545 -7.70 8.77 -27.74
N ARG A 546 -8.55 7.80 -27.49
CA ARG A 546 -8.29 6.40 -27.89
C ARG A 546 -8.16 6.25 -29.41
N ARG A 547 -8.99 6.96 -30.17
CA ARG A 547 -8.89 6.96 -31.64
C ARG A 547 -7.58 7.57 -32.14
N ALA A 548 -7.08 8.63 -31.47
CA ALA A 548 -5.77 9.21 -31.82
C ALA A 548 -4.63 8.20 -31.66
N PHE A 549 -4.63 7.40 -30.56
CA PHE A 549 -3.69 6.30 -30.38
C PHE A 549 -3.85 5.21 -31.44
N ALA A 550 -5.08 4.81 -31.74
CA ALA A 550 -5.33 3.80 -32.78
C ALA A 550 -4.86 4.28 -34.14
N ALA A 551 -5.10 5.55 -34.51
CA ALA A 551 -4.65 6.14 -35.73
C ALA A 551 -3.11 6.21 -35.81
N ALA A 552 -2.44 6.68 -34.76
CA ALA A 552 -0.98 6.73 -34.71
C ALA A 552 -0.37 5.31 -34.89
N ASN A 553 -0.94 4.33 -34.22
CA ASN A 553 -0.47 2.95 -34.26
C ASN A 553 -0.76 2.24 -35.61
N SER A 554 -1.74 2.70 -36.39
CA SER A 554 -2.05 2.09 -37.70
C SER A 554 -0.96 2.29 -38.76
N HIS A 555 -0.08 3.26 -38.57
CA HIS A 555 1.01 3.60 -39.47
C HIS A 555 2.30 2.82 -39.18
N VAL A 556 2.35 2.02 -38.11
CA VAL A 556 3.53 1.26 -37.70
C VAL A 556 3.43 -0.17 -38.25
N ASP A 557 4.43 -0.60 -39.02
CA ASP A 557 4.56 -1.99 -39.49
C ASP A 557 5.05 -2.88 -38.33
N ARG A 558 4.12 -3.49 -37.63
CA ARG A 558 4.37 -4.27 -36.39
C ARG A 558 5.04 -5.63 -36.64
N SER A 559 5.13 -6.07 -37.90
CA SER A 559 5.82 -7.31 -38.22
C SER A 559 7.34 -7.23 -37.99
N LYS A 560 7.88 -6.02 -37.80
CA LYS A 560 9.31 -5.74 -37.67
C LYS A 560 9.76 -5.26 -36.27
N THR A 561 8.83 -4.95 -35.40
CA THR A 561 9.14 -4.41 -34.05
C THR A 561 8.57 -5.27 -32.95
N SER A 562 9.40 -5.68 -31.98
CA SER A 562 8.96 -6.36 -30.76
C SER A 562 8.33 -5.41 -29.75
N GLU A 563 8.27 -4.12 -30.06
CA GLU A 563 7.77 -3.07 -29.17
C GLU A 563 6.24 -3.06 -29.12
N PRO A 564 5.60 -3.02 -27.92
CA PRO A 564 4.17 -2.93 -27.80
C PRO A 564 3.65 -1.57 -28.33
N PRO A 565 2.41 -1.51 -28.84
CA PRO A 565 1.81 -0.26 -29.28
C PRO A 565 1.68 0.72 -28.12
N GLY A 566 1.79 2.02 -28.41
CA GLY A 566 1.43 3.01 -27.42
C GLY A 566 -0.07 3.00 -27.13
N GLU A 567 -0.44 3.31 -25.91
CA GLU A 567 -1.81 3.19 -25.43
C GLU A 567 -2.20 4.29 -24.46
N ALA A 568 -3.50 4.58 -24.39
CA ALA A 568 -4.10 5.44 -23.36
C ALA A 568 -4.78 4.58 -22.31
N ILE A 569 -4.29 4.67 -21.07
CA ILE A 569 -4.77 3.88 -19.94
C ILE A 569 -5.45 4.84 -18.95
N TRP A 570 -6.70 4.56 -18.67
CA TRP A 570 -7.53 5.32 -17.72
C TRP A 570 -7.64 4.54 -16.44
N THR A 571 -7.24 5.13 -15.32
CA THR A 571 -7.18 4.43 -14.03
C THR A 571 -7.85 5.22 -12.91
N SER A 572 -7.99 4.59 -11.76
CA SER A 572 -8.60 5.16 -10.55
C SER A 572 -7.66 6.14 -9.81
N ASN A 573 -8.18 6.85 -8.84
CA ASN A 573 -7.42 7.60 -7.86
C ASN A 573 -7.77 7.10 -6.43
N PRO A 574 -6.83 6.51 -5.67
CA PRO A 574 -5.45 6.22 -6.04
C PRO A 574 -5.31 5.12 -7.10
N ALA A 575 -4.12 5.02 -7.67
CA ALA A 575 -3.72 3.92 -8.54
C ALA A 575 -2.35 3.37 -8.10
N ARG A 576 -2.07 2.13 -8.52
CA ARG A 576 -0.74 1.52 -8.39
C ARG A 576 -0.21 1.19 -9.76
N LEU A 577 1.04 1.53 -9.97
CA LEU A 577 1.79 1.18 -11.16
C LEU A 577 2.93 0.27 -10.75
N THR A 578 3.03 -0.90 -11.37
CA THR A 578 4.13 -1.83 -11.13
C THR A 578 4.94 -2.01 -12.39
N LEU A 579 6.26 -2.12 -12.21
CA LEU A 579 7.19 -2.38 -13.28
C LEU A 579 8.12 -3.52 -12.85
N PHE A 580 8.33 -4.51 -13.74
CA PHE A 580 8.99 -5.76 -13.39
C PHE A 580 8.34 -6.46 -12.18
N GLY A 581 7.02 -6.64 -12.24
CA GLY A 581 6.25 -7.30 -11.18
C GLY A 581 6.36 -6.58 -9.83
N PRO A 582 6.77 -7.28 -8.75
CA PRO A 582 6.81 -6.70 -7.41
C PRO A 582 8.02 -5.79 -7.15
N LEU A 583 8.99 -5.67 -8.09
CA LEU A 583 10.24 -4.93 -7.85
C LEU A 583 10.00 -3.43 -7.70
N HIS A 584 9.25 -2.85 -8.63
CA HIS A 584 8.89 -1.44 -8.59
C HIS A 584 7.39 -1.31 -8.36
N ASP A 585 7.04 -0.77 -7.22
CA ASP A 585 5.67 -0.48 -6.81
C ASP A 585 5.57 1.03 -6.62
N ILE A 586 4.85 1.69 -7.51
CA ILE A 586 4.69 3.14 -7.55
C ILE A 586 3.23 3.45 -7.21
N ALA A 587 3.00 4.09 -6.08
CA ALA A 587 1.68 4.58 -5.72
C ALA A 587 1.44 5.96 -6.33
N ILE A 588 0.24 6.19 -6.84
CA ILE A 588 -0.18 7.48 -7.40
C ILE A 588 -1.42 7.93 -6.64
N PHE A 589 -1.36 9.13 -6.07
CA PHE A 589 -2.51 9.68 -5.35
C PHE A 589 -2.59 11.21 -5.56
N ARG A 590 -3.75 11.68 -5.96
CA ARG A 590 -4.07 13.09 -6.08
C ARG A 590 -5.03 13.50 -4.97
N ASP A 591 -4.61 14.40 -4.11
CA ASP A 591 -5.45 15.04 -3.09
C ASP A 591 -4.78 16.33 -2.59
N ASP A 592 -5.56 17.29 -2.06
CA ASP A 592 -5.07 18.53 -1.45
C ASP A 592 -4.61 18.29 -0.01
N ILE A 593 -3.67 17.36 0.18
CA ILE A 593 -3.29 16.82 1.50
C ILE A 593 -2.69 17.92 2.38
N SER A 594 -1.76 18.72 1.85
CA SER A 594 -1.09 19.77 2.63
C SER A 594 -2.07 20.81 3.14
N SER A 595 -3.07 21.17 2.34
CA SER A 595 -4.15 22.06 2.73
C SER A 595 -5.03 21.47 3.85
N ARG A 596 -5.38 20.18 3.73
CA ARG A 596 -6.13 19.48 4.78
C ARG A 596 -5.34 19.42 6.09
N LEU A 597 -4.05 19.07 6.00
CA LEU A 597 -3.17 19.02 7.17
C LEU A 597 -3.04 20.36 7.87
N ARG A 598 -2.80 21.44 7.13
CA ARG A 598 -2.71 22.79 7.71
C ARG A 598 -3.98 23.20 8.46
N ARG A 599 -5.16 22.80 7.96
CA ARG A 599 -6.44 23.14 8.58
C ARG A 599 -6.82 22.27 9.76
N SER A 600 -6.38 21.00 9.79
CA SER A 600 -6.81 20.03 10.79
C SER A 600 -5.74 19.64 11.80
N ALA A 601 -4.49 20.12 11.62
CA ALA A 601 -3.41 19.80 12.55
C ALA A 601 -3.71 20.33 13.96
N ILE A 602 -3.45 19.48 14.95
CA ILE A 602 -3.56 19.85 16.36
C ILE A 602 -2.41 20.77 16.76
N LYS A 603 -2.71 21.74 17.64
CA LYS A 603 -1.69 22.59 18.27
C LYS A 603 -1.17 21.86 19.51
N VAL A 604 0.15 21.83 19.67
CA VAL A 604 0.84 21.21 20.81
C VAL A 604 1.74 22.26 21.46
N GLY A 605 1.72 22.34 22.76
CA GLY A 605 2.51 23.27 23.55
C GLY A 605 1.70 24.41 24.19
N PRO A 606 2.34 25.25 25.00
CA PRO A 606 1.68 26.37 25.65
C PRO A 606 1.12 27.31 24.59
N GLY A 607 -0.19 27.29 24.46
CA GLY A 607 -0.91 28.15 23.53
C GLY A 607 -0.60 29.60 23.87
N ASP A 608 -0.24 30.36 22.84
CA ASP A 608 -0.28 31.81 22.94
C ASP A 608 -1.72 32.21 23.31
N MET A 609 -1.93 32.52 24.60
CA MET A 609 -3.21 32.99 25.15
C MET A 609 -3.46 34.42 24.67
N THR A 610 -3.39 34.66 23.39
CA THR A 610 -3.90 35.90 22.80
C THR A 610 -5.36 35.67 22.39
N HIS A 611 -6.23 36.06 23.31
CA HIS A 611 -7.62 36.48 23.14
C HIS A 611 -8.33 36.07 21.85
N THR A 612 -9.11 35.00 21.92
CA THR A 612 -10.28 34.85 21.08
C THR A 612 -11.51 35.33 21.84
N ASN A 613 -11.63 36.64 22.03
CA ASN A 613 -12.94 37.22 22.17
C ASN A 613 -13.53 37.34 20.77
N GLY A 614 -14.63 36.63 20.59
CA GLY A 614 -15.41 36.75 19.35
C GLY A 614 -15.84 38.19 19.11
N ASN A 615 -15.55 38.71 17.95
CA ASN A 615 -16.49 39.52 17.21
C ASN A 615 -16.14 39.52 15.73
N SER A 616 -17.14 39.22 14.96
CA SER A 616 -17.22 39.34 13.53
C SER A 616 -16.94 40.77 13.07
N GLY A 617 -16.27 40.95 11.93
CA GLY A 617 -16.49 42.09 11.09
C GLY A 617 -15.26 42.90 10.70
N SER A 618 -14.90 42.75 9.46
CA SER A 618 -14.49 43.77 8.50
C SER A 618 -13.25 44.62 8.75
N GLU A 619 -12.61 44.76 7.64
CA GLU A 619 -11.86 45.88 7.09
C GLU A 619 -10.34 45.71 6.99
N PHE A 620 -9.97 45.44 5.76
CA PHE A 620 -8.65 45.73 5.22
C PHE A 620 -8.43 47.28 5.24
N LYS A 621 -7.35 47.69 5.84
CA LYS A 621 -6.77 49.00 5.55
C LYS A 621 -5.31 48.85 5.17
N ASP A 622 -5.04 49.24 3.95
CA ASP A 622 -3.72 49.55 3.41
C ASP A 622 -3.00 50.59 4.29
N GLN A 623 -1.77 50.29 4.70
CA GLN A 623 -0.80 51.34 5.02
C GLN A 623 0.63 50.91 4.63
N PRO A 624 1.48 51.88 4.23
CA PRO A 624 2.70 51.65 3.48
C PRO A 624 3.91 51.30 4.39
N ALA A 625 4.88 50.66 3.76
CA ALA A 625 6.13 50.16 4.35
C ALA A 625 6.98 51.30 4.97
N PRO A 626 7.63 51.04 6.13
CA PRO A 626 8.83 51.79 6.52
C PRO A 626 10.11 50.96 6.26
N GLN A 627 11.12 51.76 5.93
CA GLN A 627 12.47 51.39 5.54
C GLN A 627 13.27 50.64 6.60
N ALA A 628 14.23 49.89 6.09
CA ALA A 628 15.19 49.07 6.80
C ALA A 628 15.98 49.82 7.88
N GLN A 629 16.07 49.25 9.07
CA GLN A 629 17.20 49.40 9.97
C GLN A 629 17.60 48.05 10.55
N ASN A 630 18.87 47.71 10.32
CA ASN A 630 19.55 46.53 10.85
C ASN A 630 19.58 46.55 12.37
N THR A 631 19.03 45.54 13.02
CA THR A 631 19.55 45.02 14.29
C THR A 631 19.15 43.54 14.41
N SER A 632 20.16 42.75 14.67
CA SER A 632 20.15 41.31 15.02
C SER A 632 19.15 40.97 16.14
N THR A 633 18.48 39.89 15.96
CA THR A 633 18.16 38.75 16.84
C THR A 633 16.74 38.27 16.66
N ASP A 634 16.69 36.99 16.36
CA ASP A 634 15.67 35.96 16.65
C ASP A 634 14.27 36.01 15.98
N ALA A 635 14.14 35.04 15.09
CA ALA A 635 13.03 34.08 15.02
C ALA A 635 11.64 34.60 14.61
N ASN A 636 11.47 34.81 13.32
CA ASN A 636 10.26 34.37 12.62
C ASN A 636 10.64 33.90 11.20
N THR A 637 11.55 32.92 11.12
CA THR A 637 11.89 32.29 9.86
C THR A 637 10.70 31.42 9.47
N MET A 638 9.91 31.87 8.49
CA MET A 638 8.93 31.01 7.82
C MET A 638 9.62 29.69 7.49
N PRO A 639 9.03 28.54 7.84
CA PRO A 639 9.68 27.25 7.57
C PRO A 639 9.99 27.15 6.09
N SER A 640 11.20 26.72 5.74
CA SER A 640 11.60 26.59 4.34
C SER A 640 10.64 25.65 3.62
N THR A 641 10.38 25.86 2.34
CA THR A 641 9.50 25.00 1.52
C THR A 641 9.93 23.54 1.59
N THR A 642 11.24 23.29 1.70
CA THR A 642 11.81 21.94 1.88
C THR A 642 11.43 21.34 3.23
N SER A 643 11.37 22.11 4.31
CA SER A 643 10.94 21.63 5.63
C SER A 643 9.47 21.21 5.62
N ILE A 644 8.61 22.01 4.98
CA ILE A 644 7.18 21.70 4.81
C ILE A 644 7.00 20.39 4.02
N ALA A 645 7.74 20.23 2.92
CA ALA A 645 7.70 19.02 2.09
C ALA A 645 8.17 17.77 2.88
N ARG A 646 9.28 17.89 3.67
CA ARG A 646 9.74 16.81 4.54
C ARG A 646 8.68 16.42 5.57
N LYS A 647 8.05 17.41 6.19
CA LYS A 647 6.98 17.17 7.16
C LYS A 647 5.77 16.46 6.55
N LEU A 648 5.38 16.86 5.31
CA LEU A 648 4.31 16.20 4.56
C LEU A 648 4.64 14.74 4.27
N VAL A 649 5.81 14.48 3.69
CA VAL A 649 6.27 13.13 3.35
C VAL A 649 6.32 12.24 4.58
N LYS A 650 6.94 12.74 5.67
CA LYS A 650 7.02 12.01 6.92
C LYS A 650 5.63 11.70 7.48
N THR A 651 4.72 12.65 7.48
CA THR A 651 3.35 12.45 7.96
C THR A 651 2.65 11.31 7.24
N ILE A 652 2.67 11.29 5.92
CA ILE A 652 1.95 10.29 5.12
C ILE A 652 2.58 8.90 5.25
N LEU A 653 3.91 8.81 5.19
CA LEU A 653 4.59 7.52 5.26
C LEU A 653 4.57 6.93 6.68
N ASP A 654 4.71 7.75 7.71
CA ASP A 654 4.61 7.33 9.10
C ASP A 654 3.20 6.82 9.43
N GLN A 655 2.15 7.47 8.92
CA GLN A 655 0.78 6.97 9.06
C GLN A 655 0.54 5.70 8.22
N GLY A 656 1.34 5.45 7.18
CA GLY A 656 1.18 4.30 6.29
C GLY A 656 -0.16 4.30 5.55
N ASN A 657 -0.73 5.48 5.31
CA ASN A 657 -2.04 5.65 4.69
C ASN A 657 -2.11 6.97 3.92
N LEU A 658 -2.64 6.94 2.71
CA LEU A 658 -2.77 8.10 1.83
C LEU A 658 -3.79 9.12 2.34
N SER A 659 -4.80 8.69 3.09
CA SER A 659 -5.86 9.56 3.64
C SER A 659 -6.02 9.33 5.15
N PRO A 660 -5.06 9.78 5.98
CA PRO A 660 -5.07 9.54 7.41
C PRO A 660 -5.97 10.54 8.16
N PHE A 661 -7.09 10.93 7.59
CA PHE A 661 -8.02 11.90 8.11
C PHE A 661 -9.27 11.26 8.69
N PRO A 662 -10.05 11.99 9.51
CA PRO A 662 -11.38 11.54 9.90
C PRO A 662 -12.27 11.44 8.65
N LEU A 663 -13.19 10.48 8.66
CA LEU A 663 -14.09 10.24 7.52
C LEU A 663 -15.01 11.43 7.19
N SER A 664 -15.20 12.34 8.15
CA SER A 664 -15.94 13.61 7.95
C SER A 664 -15.14 14.62 7.13
N LEU A 665 -13.80 14.59 7.22
CA LEU A 665 -12.93 15.49 6.48
C LEU A 665 -12.62 14.94 5.08
N ARG A 666 -12.38 13.64 4.98
CA ARG A 666 -12.16 12.92 3.72
C ARG A 666 -12.92 11.61 3.75
N PRO A 667 -14.08 11.53 3.10
CA PRO A 667 -14.86 10.31 3.04
C PRO A 667 -14.10 9.18 2.30
N VAL A 668 -14.17 7.97 2.84
CA VAL A 668 -13.50 6.77 2.29
C VAL A 668 -14.53 5.65 2.10
N LEU A 669 -14.45 4.96 0.97
CA LEU A 669 -15.16 3.71 0.76
C LEU A 669 -14.48 2.61 1.57
N TRP A 670 -15.09 2.15 2.65
CA TRP A 670 -14.43 1.33 3.67
C TRP A 670 -13.88 0.00 3.14
N ASP A 671 -14.61 -0.66 2.26
CA ASP A 671 -14.19 -1.94 1.69
C ASP A 671 -13.01 -1.80 0.70
N TYR A 672 -12.82 -0.61 0.15
CA TYR A 672 -11.73 -0.29 -0.76
C TYR A 672 -10.58 0.46 -0.07
N ALA A 673 -10.63 0.56 1.25
CA ALA A 673 -9.62 1.28 2.03
C ALA A 673 -8.20 0.67 1.93
N SER A 674 -8.07 -0.60 1.54
CA SER A 674 -6.78 -1.23 1.26
C SER A 674 -6.01 -0.51 0.15
N SER A 675 -6.70 0.15 -0.78
CA SER A 675 -6.07 0.94 -1.84
C SER A 675 -5.32 2.17 -1.33
N LEU A 676 -5.71 2.67 -0.14
CA LEU A 676 -5.08 3.81 0.52
C LEU A 676 -3.91 3.40 1.42
N GLN A 677 -3.71 2.11 1.67
CA GLN A 677 -2.64 1.63 2.55
C GLN A 677 -1.28 1.68 1.86
N LEU A 678 -0.28 2.17 2.57
CA LEU A 678 1.12 2.17 2.19
C LEU A 678 1.89 1.08 2.96
N TYR A 679 1.37 -0.15 2.89
CA TYR A 679 1.93 -1.31 3.58
C TYR A 679 1.86 -2.56 2.70
N PRO A 680 3.02 -3.13 2.30
CA PRO A 680 4.38 -2.61 2.47
C PRO A 680 4.58 -1.22 1.86
N LEU A 681 5.60 -0.46 2.29
CA LEU A 681 5.92 0.82 1.65
C LEU A 681 6.13 0.61 0.15
N PRO A 682 5.56 1.47 -0.73
CA PRO A 682 5.89 1.45 -2.14
C PRO A 682 7.36 1.85 -2.36
N THR A 683 7.93 1.50 -3.50
CA THR A 683 9.26 1.95 -3.90
C THR A 683 9.27 3.44 -4.21
N ALA A 684 8.18 3.93 -4.80
CA ALA A 684 7.95 5.34 -5.05
C ALA A 684 6.50 5.75 -4.79
N LEU A 685 6.29 7.02 -4.45
CA LEU A 685 4.98 7.63 -4.24
C LEU A 685 4.90 8.93 -5.04
N ILE A 686 3.93 9.02 -5.93
CA ILE A 686 3.55 10.25 -6.60
C ILE A 686 2.38 10.84 -5.80
N LEU A 687 2.67 11.91 -5.08
CA LEU A 687 1.73 12.62 -4.23
C LEU A 687 1.39 13.94 -4.91
N ALA A 688 0.41 13.92 -5.81
CA ALA A 688 0.02 15.10 -6.58
C ALA A 688 -0.84 16.04 -5.72
N ASP A 689 -0.15 16.98 -5.07
CA ASP A 689 -0.73 18.00 -4.19
C ASP A 689 -0.44 19.38 -4.77
N PRO A 690 -1.45 20.06 -5.34
CA PRO A 690 -1.28 21.36 -5.97
C PRO A 690 -1.01 22.52 -5.00
N GLU A 691 -1.24 22.29 -3.71
CA GLU A 691 -1.03 23.27 -2.64
C GLU A 691 0.39 23.23 -2.06
N SER A 692 1.18 22.27 -2.50
CA SER A 692 2.59 22.13 -2.15
C SER A 692 3.47 22.41 -3.37
N VAL A 693 4.64 23.00 -3.13
CA VAL A 693 5.63 23.20 -4.19
C VAL A 693 6.12 21.88 -4.75
N PRO A 694 6.59 21.83 -6.00
CA PRO A 694 7.19 20.62 -6.56
C PRO A 694 8.41 20.16 -5.75
N PHE A 695 8.50 18.87 -5.52
CA PHE A 695 9.65 18.26 -4.82
C PHE A 695 9.88 16.81 -5.22
N CYS A 696 11.12 16.35 -5.02
CA CYS A 696 11.52 14.96 -5.07
C CYS A 696 12.40 14.68 -3.86
N MET A 697 12.02 13.71 -3.02
CA MET A 697 12.78 13.33 -1.84
C MET A 697 12.60 11.87 -1.48
N THR A 698 13.55 11.31 -0.73
CA THR A 698 13.49 9.92 -0.28
C THR A 698 13.40 9.87 1.24
N TYR A 699 12.44 9.08 1.74
CA TYR A 699 12.28 8.81 3.16
C TYR A 699 12.06 7.31 3.35
N GLU A 700 12.87 6.70 4.23
CA GLU A 700 12.84 5.26 4.55
C GLU A 700 12.77 4.32 3.33
N GLY A 701 13.52 4.68 2.28
CA GLY A 701 13.62 3.90 1.05
C GLY A 701 12.51 4.16 0.03
N CYS A 702 11.45 4.88 0.37
CA CYS A 702 10.40 5.32 -0.55
C CYS A 702 10.77 6.67 -1.17
N HIS A 703 10.76 6.75 -2.51
CA HIS A 703 11.02 7.99 -3.23
C HIS A 703 9.69 8.74 -3.48
N VAL A 704 9.50 9.87 -2.82
CA VAL A 704 8.26 10.65 -2.88
C VAL A 704 8.43 11.85 -3.79
N MET A 705 7.49 12.03 -4.69
CA MET A 705 7.49 13.05 -5.72
C MET A 705 6.18 13.82 -5.71
N ASN A 706 6.27 15.14 -5.74
CA ASN A 706 5.13 16.03 -6.02
C ASN A 706 5.42 16.83 -7.27
N PRO A 707 4.67 16.63 -8.37
CA PRO A 707 4.88 17.43 -9.58
C PRO A 707 4.36 18.86 -9.45
N GLY A 708 3.49 19.15 -8.46
CA GLY A 708 2.82 20.43 -8.36
C GLY A 708 1.87 20.68 -9.53
N ARG A 709 1.61 21.92 -9.85
CA ARG A 709 0.77 22.31 -11.01
C ARG A 709 1.61 22.29 -12.28
N VAL A 710 1.09 21.72 -13.37
CA VAL A 710 1.80 21.71 -14.66
C VAL A 710 2.08 23.13 -15.18
N VAL A 711 1.17 24.08 -14.95
CA VAL A 711 1.38 25.50 -15.23
C VAL A 711 1.61 26.25 -13.92
N SER A 712 2.76 26.87 -13.77
CA SER A 712 3.11 27.72 -12.63
C SER A 712 3.01 29.18 -13.04
N GLY A 713 2.18 29.95 -12.32
CA GLY A 713 1.89 31.32 -12.66
C GLY A 713 2.32 32.34 -11.61
N ASN A 714 3.57 32.81 -11.68
CA ASN A 714 3.99 34.04 -11.01
C ASN A 714 4.54 35.05 -12.05
N GLY A 715 3.68 35.47 -12.99
CA GLY A 715 4.01 36.51 -13.95
C GLY A 715 4.82 36.09 -15.18
N LEU A 716 5.44 34.96 -15.19
CA LEU A 716 6.07 34.27 -16.33
C LEU A 716 5.48 32.88 -16.42
N THR A 717 4.87 32.55 -17.55
CA THR A 717 4.32 31.23 -17.79
C THR A 717 5.45 30.20 -17.83
N CYS A 718 5.45 29.26 -16.86
CA CYS A 718 6.42 28.21 -16.73
C CYS A 718 5.70 26.86 -16.69
N VAL A 719 6.14 25.91 -17.51
CA VAL A 719 5.67 24.51 -17.44
C VAL A 719 6.58 23.72 -16.53
N GLN A 720 5.98 22.92 -15.65
CA GLN A 720 6.69 22.08 -14.68
C GLN A 720 6.24 20.63 -14.80
N TRP A 721 7.17 19.70 -14.70
CA TRP A 721 6.90 18.27 -14.62
C TRP A 721 8.01 17.55 -13.90
N ILE A 722 7.77 16.30 -13.54
CA ILE A 722 8.81 15.42 -13.00
C ILE A 722 9.24 14.41 -14.06
N GLU A 723 10.55 14.29 -14.25
CA GLU A 723 11.18 13.17 -14.95
C GLU A 723 11.66 12.17 -13.90
N TYR A 724 11.04 11.00 -13.87
CA TYR A 724 11.35 9.93 -12.94
C TYR A 724 12.05 8.77 -13.67
N ASP A 725 13.21 8.37 -13.15
CA ASP A 725 13.95 7.19 -13.60
C ASP A 725 13.63 6.02 -12.65
N ALA A 726 12.88 5.05 -13.16
CA ALA A 726 12.42 3.92 -12.36
C ALA A 726 13.56 3.00 -11.94
N LEU A 727 14.62 2.83 -12.76
CA LEU A 727 15.76 1.97 -12.44
C LEU A 727 16.61 2.55 -11.30
N LYS A 728 16.81 3.86 -11.31
CA LYS A 728 17.56 4.57 -10.27
C LYS A 728 16.70 4.89 -9.06
N ASN A 729 15.39 4.75 -9.17
CA ASN A 729 14.39 5.22 -8.21
C ASN A 729 14.65 6.68 -7.80
N ARG A 730 14.77 7.56 -8.80
CA ARG A 730 15.05 8.99 -8.61
C ARG A 730 14.22 9.85 -9.58
N GLY A 731 13.59 10.86 -9.04
CA GLY A 731 12.88 11.89 -9.79
C GLY A 731 13.64 13.21 -9.81
N ARG A 732 13.40 13.98 -10.85
CA ARG A 732 13.91 15.35 -11.00
C ARG A 732 12.79 16.25 -11.47
N VAL A 733 12.60 17.38 -10.80
CA VAL A 733 11.72 18.45 -11.26
C VAL A 733 12.36 19.10 -12.48
N ARG A 734 11.59 19.21 -13.55
CA ARG A 734 11.91 19.92 -14.78
C ARG A 734 11.04 21.15 -14.88
N GLU A 735 11.65 22.24 -15.32
CA GLU A 735 10.96 23.50 -15.56
C GLU A 735 11.39 24.06 -16.91
N GLU A 736 10.44 24.57 -17.66
CA GLU A 736 10.71 25.25 -18.93
C GLU A 736 9.80 26.47 -19.07
N ARG A 737 10.38 27.60 -19.46
CA ARG A 737 9.65 28.86 -19.67
C ARG A 737 9.09 28.92 -21.08
N TYR A 738 7.91 29.52 -21.25
CA TYR A 738 7.27 29.71 -22.56
C TYR A 738 6.48 31.03 -22.64
#